data_e65493ba5fbc8d0bb0070840d33248ac
#
_entry.id   e65493ba5fbc8d0bb0070840d33248ac
#
_cell.length_a   1.000
_cell.length_b   1.000
_cell.length_c   1.000
_cell.angle_alpha   90.00
_cell.angle_beta   90.00
_cell.angle_gamma   90.00
#
_symmetry.space_group_name_H-M   'P 1'
#
loop_
_entity.id
_entity.type
_entity.pdbx_description
1 polymer ?
#
loop_
_entity_poly.entity_id
_entity_poly.type
_entity_poly.pdbx_seq_one_letter_code
_entity_poly.pdbx_strand_id
1 'polypeptide(L)'
;MPPKKITALEAKLIWSKNISATSLLFDSLYFDSSAGIKKIRHTFLEKSPLTAQWKSHDKDLFSIGETGFGAGLNFLITAKAWLEYCDIQKNKKILHFVSVEKFPVPRKDLKRILSLVPELSTLGQELIDTYPPPIPGIHKLYLAKKRIVLTLMYGDGHDMLSSIKNSDHPFFERQNNPVFDAWFLDGFSPAKNKHMWSTKLLKVIADLSQPGTTIITSTSEEAIRQKLEKVGFSIKIAPKINCTNNVLMGIFKNPILPHIPTKNWVPVRFDSPHKAPWYLTPEIEKPKTAIVIGGGIAGCSTARSLAERGISVTLIERHKKIGQEASGNPQGILYPKLSSNISQISRFGVTTLLAASRYYDNLLDSNVSRYLGARCGVLILPKSTNDEKNFEKIASLFPSSFVQLLKDKDLDQQAGLPLVNRVGLFFPKLGWICPPEACESLIKHPLITVCKAEVKKISLRDKSEKSCQLWSALDHKNRVIASAPVMIIACAFNSSKFSQTAHLPTKKVRGQTTMTPPTITSSPLKTILCSKGYMLPMLDGTHTLGATYNLNENETGIRTEDHKANINQLAIIDPALVQNFEDIDVTALDGRASFRCTTPDFLPIAGPAPKLNDYVMNYKLMRKTGRAHIPIPGSCWEGLYLNIGHGSRGLSYAPICADLIASQICREVPPLELDLRQAIHPGRFIIRDIRKGKL
;
A
#
# COMPACT_ATOMS: atom_id res chain seq x y z
N MET A 1 23.17 2.35 -20.70
CA MET A 1 22.97 3.12 -19.49
C MET A 1 23.10 2.18 -18.31
N PRO A 2 23.83 2.52 -17.23
CA PRO A 2 23.83 1.70 -16.03
C PRO A 2 22.42 1.55 -15.50
N PRO A 3 22.03 0.40 -14.93
CA PRO A 3 20.70 0.19 -14.41
C PRO A 3 20.38 1.27 -13.36
N LYS A 4 19.26 1.96 -13.51
CA LYS A 4 18.79 2.92 -12.50
C LYS A 4 18.64 2.16 -11.18
N LYS A 5 19.39 2.55 -10.14
CA LYS A 5 19.24 2.00 -8.80
C LYS A 5 17.79 2.17 -8.33
N ILE A 6 17.25 1.13 -7.73
CA ILE A 6 15.92 1.14 -7.09
C ILE A 6 15.99 1.78 -5.70
N THR A 7 17.19 2.02 -5.17
CA THR A 7 17.40 2.72 -3.91
C THR A 7 17.27 4.23 -4.10
N ALA A 8 16.54 4.90 -3.23
CA ALA A 8 16.63 6.34 -3.07
C ALA A 8 18.07 6.69 -2.63
N LEU A 9 18.57 7.80 -3.16
CA LEU A 9 19.87 8.32 -2.69
C LEU A 9 19.67 8.83 -1.25
N GLU A 10 20.35 8.22 -0.29
CA GLU A 10 20.29 8.69 1.10
C GLU A 10 21.01 10.03 1.28
N ALA A 11 20.54 10.82 2.23
CA ALA A 11 21.20 12.06 2.62
C ALA A 11 22.61 11.77 3.15
N LYS A 12 23.60 12.55 2.67
CA LYS A 12 24.97 12.52 3.18
C LYS A 12 25.15 13.67 4.17
N LEU A 13 25.31 13.32 5.45
CA LEU A 13 25.43 14.29 6.54
C LEU A 13 26.86 14.33 7.07
N ILE A 14 27.36 15.55 7.28
CA ILE A 14 28.63 15.83 7.97
C ILE A 14 28.29 16.33 9.36
N TRP A 15 28.84 15.68 10.37
CA TRP A 15 28.62 16.00 11.77
C TRP A 15 29.68 16.93 12.33
N SER A 16 29.25 18.00 12.99
CA SER A 16 30.13 18.91 13.74
C SER A 16 29.91 18.74 15.22
N LYS A 17 30.97 18.48 15.98
CA LYS A 17 31.01 18.33 17.45
C LYS A 17 29.84 17.48 18.03
N ASN A 18 29.32 16.54 17.27
CA ASN A 18 28.18 15.67 17.62
C ASN A 18 26.82 16.37 17.90
N ILE A 19 26.69 17.67 17.64
CA ILE A 19 25.54 18.50 18.03
C ILE A 19 24.76 18.99 16.80
N SER A 20 25.45 19.17 15.68
CA SER A 20 24.82 19.64 14.44
C SER A 20 25.24 18.78 13.24
N ALA A 21 24.37 18.74 12.25
CA ALA A 21 24.63 18.03 10.99
C ALA A 21 24.39 18.97 9.81
N THR A 22 25.32 18.94 8.84
CA THR A 22 25.26 19.70 7.60
C THR A 22 25.05 18.75 6.43
N SER A 23 24.15 19.10 5.50
CA SER A 23 23.97 18.35 4.26
C SER A 23 25.13 18.60 3.30
N LEU A 24 25.80 17.53 2.88
CA LEU A 24 26.88 17.62 1.89
C LEU A 24 26.34 18.07 0.51
N LEU A 25 25.12 17.65 0.17
CA LEU A 25 24.54 17.94 -1.14
C LEU A 25 24.11 19.40 -1.30
N PHE A 26 23.58 19.99 -0.22
CA PHE A 26 23.03 21.35 -0.24
C PHE A 26 23.90 22.38 0.46
N ASP A 27 25.03 21.95 1.01
CA ASP A 27 25.93 22.80 1.80
C ASP A 27 25.17 23.71 2.78
N SER A 28 24.31 23.09 3.58
CA SER A 28 23.39 23.76 4.50
C SER A 28 23.21 22.98 5.76
N LEU A 29 22.99 23.72 6.86
CA LEU A 29 22.65 23.14 8.14
C LEU A 29 21.38 22.29 7.99
N TYR A 30 21.51 21.02 8.35
CA TYR A 30 20.43 20.04 8.27
C TYR A 30 19.72 19.88 9.62
N PHE A 31 20.50 19.92 10.71
CA PHE A 31 20.02 19.77 12.07
C PHE A 31 20.90 20.58 13.05
N ASP A 32 20.24 21.25 14.01
CA ASP A 32 20.87 21.91 15.14
C ASP A 32 20.07 21.62 16.41
N SER A 33 20.74 21.05 17.40
CA SER A 33 20.11 20.67 18.67
C SER A 33 19.74 21.88 19.56
N SER A 34 20.44 23.01 19.40
CA SER A 34 20.35 24.15 20.32
C SER A 34 19.16 25.08 20.01
N ALA A 35 18.87 25.35 18.76
CA ALA A 35 17.88 26.30 18.32
C ALA A 35 16.78 25.69 17.43
N GLY A 36 17.04 24.52 16.79
CA GLY A 36 16.17 23.95 15.77
C GLY A 36 14.77 23.64 16.25
N ILE A 37 14.63 22.99 17.40
CA ILE A 37 13.32 22.59 17.96
C ILE A 37 12.46 23.78 18.35
N LYS A 38 13.05 24.77 19.02
CA LYS A 38 12.34 26.01 19.40
C LYS A 38 11.84 26.73 18.15
N LYS A 39 12.67 26.80 17.12
CA LYS A 39 12.33 27.42 15.82
C LYS A 39 11.17 26.68 15.14
N ILE A 40 11.21 25.35 15.10
CA ILE A 40 10.16 24.53 14.50
C ILE A 40 8.83 24.74 15.23
N ARG A 41 8.84 24.60 16.56
CA ARG A 41 7.65 24.81 17.40
C ARG A 41 7.06 26.18 17.19
N HIS A 42 7.90 27.21 17.20
CA HIS A 42 7.47 28.58 16.98
C HIS A 42 6.85 28.77 15.59
N THR A 43 7.51 28.29 14.53
CA THR A 43 7.05 28.48 13.15
C THR A 43 5.77 27.72 12.85
N PHE A 44 5.73 26.42 13.16
CA PHE A 44 4.67 25.54 12.67
C PHE A 44 3.52 25.31 13.65
N LEU A 45 3.70 25.61 14.95
CA LEU A 45 2.64 25.49 15.96
C LEU A 45 2.20 26.83 16.54
N GLU A 46 3.10 27.58 17.17
CA GLU A 46 2.71 28.77 17.97
C GLU A 46 2.24 29.94 17.10
N LYS A 47 2.89 30.16 15.97
CA LYS A 47 2.52 31.23 15.02
C LYS A 47 1.47 30.80 14.01
N SER A 48 1.24 29.52 13.86
CA SER A 48 0.33 28.99 12.88
C SER A 48 -1.12 29.00 13.37
N PRO A 49 -2.10 29.09 12.45
CA PRO A 49 -3.51 28.89 12.81
C PRO A 49 -3.88 27.46 13.13
N LEU A 50 -2.91 26.53 13.14
CA LEU A 50 -3.11 25.10 13.21
C LEU A 50 -3.91 24.67 14.45
N THR A 51 -3.56 25.16 15.62
CA THR A 51 -4.27 24.85 16.86
C THR A 51 -5.70 25.38 16.90
N ALA A 52 -5.96 26.52 16.26
CA ALA A 52 -7.31 27.04 16.08
C ALA A 52 -8.11 26.18 15.07
N GLN A 53 -7.46 25.73 13.98
CA GLN A 53 -8.08 24.81 13.04
C GLN A 53 -8.44 23.47 13.69
N TRP A 54 -7.61 22.93 14.58
CA TRP A 54 -7.93 21.70 15.31
C TRP A 54 -9.22 21.79 16.12
N LYS A 55 -9.46 22.96 16.73
CA LYS A 55 -10.69 23.23 17.52
C LYS A 55 -11.96 23.28 16.65
N SER A 56 -11.85 23.86 15.46
CA SER A 56 -12.98 24.00 14.53
C SER A 56 -13.15 22.82 13.57
N HIS A 57 -12.19 21.86 13.59
CA HIS A 57 -12.24 20.71 12.68
C HIS A 57 -13.27 19.68 13.14
N ASP A 58 -14.26 19.40 12.31
CA ASP A 58 -15.39 18.51 12.60
C ASP A 58 -15.17 17.05 12.18
N LYS A 59 -14.19 16.81 11.29
CA LYS A 59 -13.89 15.45 10.76
C LYS A 59 -13.01 14.66 11.73
N ASP A 60 -13.05 13.33 11.59
CA ASP A 60 -12.24 12.40 12.37
C ASP A 60 -10.75 12.42 11.99
N LEU A 61 -10.41 12.88 10.78
CA LEU A 61 -9.07 12.89 10.21
C LEU A 61 -8.64 14.33 9.91
N PHE A 62 -7.49 14.76 10.44
CA PHE A 62 -6.82 16.01 10.08
C PHE A 62 -5.57 15.69 9.25
N SER A 63 -5.45 16.28 8.06
CA SER A 63 -4.39 15.95 7.10
C SER A 63 -3.40 17.10 6.93
N ILE A 64 -2.10 16.85 7.16
CA ILE A 64 -1.01 17.79 6.92
C ILE A 64 -0.11 17.27 5.82
N GLY A 65 0.16 18.09 4.80
CA GLY A 65 1.17 17.83 3.80
C GLY A 65 2.48 18.56 4.09
N GLU A 66 3.61 17.95 3.81
CA GLU A 66 4.92 18.55 4.02
C GLU A 66 5.83 18.32 2.82
N THR A 67 6.66 19.31 2.50
CA THR A 67 7.73 19.21 1.53
C THR A 67 9.08 19.12 2.26
N GLY A 68 9.73 17.93 2.24
CA GLY A 68 11.02 17.70 2.91
C GLY A 68 10.88 17.17 4.34
N PHE A 69 10.84 15.83 4.48
CA PHE A 69 10.72 15.18 5.79
C PHE A 69 11.94 15.39 6.69
N GLY A 70 13.12 15.38 6.09
CA GLY A 70 14.37 15.48 6.83
C GLY A 70 14.49 14.39 7.90
N ALA A 71 14.76 14.79 9.14
CA ALA A 71 14.77 13.90 10.31
C ALA A 71 13.40 13.73 10.98
N GLY A 72 12.33 14.25 10.36
CA GLY A 72 10.96 14.13 10.87
C GLY A 72 10.65 14.99 12.10
N LEU A 73 11.42 16.04 12.37
CA LEU A 73 11.22 16.87 13.56
C LEU A 73 9.89 17.65 13.50
N ASN A 74 9.55 18.24 12.35
CA ASN A 74 8.26 18.92 12.17
C ASN A 74 7.10 17.96 12.45
N PHE A 75 7.20 16.74 11.89
CA PHE A 75 6.23 15.67 12.12
C PHE A 75 6.13 15.32 13.61
N LEU A 76 7.25 14.99 14.27
CA LEU A 76 7.24 14.53 15.67
C LEU A 76 6.73 15.58 16.64
N ILE A 77 7.12 16.84 16.46
CA ILE A 77 6.64 17.97 17.29
C ILE A 77 5.14 18.18 17.09
N THR A 78 4.68 18.14 15.84
CA THR A 78 3.26 18.28 15.50
C THR A 78 2.44 17.10 16.03
N ALA A 79 2.94 15.87 15.86
CA ALA A 79 2.27 14.67 16.36
C ALA A 79 2.13 14.66 17.88
N LYS A 80 3.18 15.08 18.61
CA LYS A 80 3.12 15.23 20.07
C LYS A 80 2.06 16.25 20.49
N ALA A 81 2.08 17.43 19.89
CA ALA A 81 1.10 18.49 20.18
C ALA A 81 -0.34 18.06 19.84
N TRP A 82 -0.53 17.32 18.74
CA TRP A 82 -1.84 16.75 18.37
C TRP A 82 -2.35 15.76 19.41
N LEU A 83 -1.49 14.85 19.89
CA LEU A 83 -1.88 13.87 20.91
C LEU A 83 -2.27 14.56 22.21
N GLU A 84 -1.48 15.54 22.67
CA GLU A 84 -1.77 16.35 23.85
C GLU A 84 -3.12 17.09 23.71
N TYR A 85 -3.37 17.70 22.54
CA TYR A 85 -4.65 18.34 22.24
C TYR A 85 -5.82 17.35 22.30
N CYS A 86 -5.69 16.18 21.64
CA CYS A 86 -6.73 15.17 21.63
C CYS A 86 -7.01 14.59 23.03
N ASP A 87 -6.00 14.43 23.86
CA ASP A 87 -6.14 13.91 25.23
C ASP A 87 -6.88 14.94 26.12
N ILE A 88 -6.57 16.24 26.00
CA ILE A 88 -7.29 17.31 26.66
C ILE A 88 -8.77 17.35 26.23
N GLN A 89 -9.02 17.22 24.92
CA GLN A 89 -10.39 17.25 24.37
C GLN A 89 -11.13 15.91 24.50
N LYS A 90 -10.48 14.87 25.06
CA LYS A 90 -11.04 13.50 25.20
C LYS A 90 -11.60 12.93 23.89
N ASN A 91 -11.00 13.27 22.74
CA ASN A 91 -11.39 12.77 21.43
C ASN A 91 -10.36 11.77 20.86
N LYS A 92 -10.79 11.00 19.86
CA LYS A 92 -9.97 9.97 19.20
C LYS A 92 -9.67 10.32 17.74
N LYS A 93 -9.62 11.60 17.40
CA LYS A 93 -9.29 12.05 16.05
C LYS A 93 -7.89 11.61 15.64
N ILE A 94 -7.69 11.41 14.35
CA ILE A 94 -6.44 10.91 13.76
C ILE A 94 -5.72 12.06 13.05
N LEU A 95 -4.42 12.18 13.27
CA LEU A 95 -3.54 13.01 12.44
C LEU A 95 -2.97 12.16 11.31
N HIS A 96 -3.18 12.59 10.07
CA HIS A 96 -2.49 12.04 8.90
C HIS A 96 -1.44 13.03 8.42
N PHE A 97 -0.18 12.72 8.65
CA PHE A 97 0.94 13.53 8.21
C PHE A 97 1.58 12.89 6.96
N VAL A 98 1.63 13.62 5.86
CA VAL A 98 2.13 13.16 4.57
C VAL A 98 3.33 14.00 4.18
N SER A 99 4.49 13.39 4.07
CA SER A 99 5.71 14.10 3.74
C SER A 99 6.46 13.48 2.56
N VAL A 100 6.95 14.30 1.67
CA VAL A 100 7.82 13.87 0.57
C VAL A 100 9.29 14.03 0.95
N GLU A 101 10.13 13.06 0.56
CA GLU A 101 11.57 13.11 0.81
C GLU A 101 12.34 12.47 -0.35
N LYS A 102 13.22 13.24 -0.96
CA LYS A 102 14.04 12.76 -2.08
C LYS A 102 15.31 12.06 -1.63
N PHE A 103 15.83 12.44 -0.47
CA PHE A 103 17.08 11.96 0.10
C PHE A 103 16.86 11.54 1.56
N PRO A 104 16.21 10.39 1.82
CA PRO A 104 15.91 9.96 3.17
C PRO A 104 17.18 9.87 4.04
N VAL A 105 17.04 10.28 5.28
CA VAL A 105 18.15 10.22 6.26
C VAL A 105 18.49 8.76 6.55
N PRO A 106 19.77 8.37 6.54
CA PRO A 106 20.17 7.04 6.98
C PRO A 106 19.69 6.75 8.40
N ARG A 107 19.20 5.53 8.64
CA ARG A 107 18.63 5.16 9.95
C ARG A 107 19.59 5.41 11.13
N LYS A 108 20.91 5.25 10.92
CA LYS A 108 21.93 5.55 11.93
C LYS A 108 21.95 7.03 12.30
N ASP A 109 21.85 7.92 11.31
CA ASP A 109 21.87 9.37 11.53
C ASP A 109 20.53 9.83 12.11
N LEU A 110 19.40 9.23 11.69
CA LEU A 110 18.09 9.46 12.31
C LEU A 110 18.11 9.12 13.81
N LYS A 111 18.64 7.94 14.18
CA LYS A 111 18.82 7.56 15.59
C LYS A 111 19.64 8.59 16.35
N ARG A 112 20.75 9.05 15.76
CA ARG A 112 21.64 10.03 16.38
C ARG A 112 20.94 11.37 16.57
N ILE A 113 20.20 11.87 15.56
CA ILE A 113 19.45 13.12 15.67
C ILE A 113 18.40 13.02 16.78
N LEU A 114 17.62 11.95 16.79
CA LEU A 114 16.52 11.81 17.76
C LEU A 114 17.00 11.56 19.18
N SER A 115 18.20 10.98 19.38
CA SER A 115 18.82 10.88 20.72
C SER A 115 19.19 12.24 21.34
N LEU A 116 19.36 13.28 20.51
CA LEU A 116 19.62 14.65 20.94
C LEU A 116 18.34 15.42 21.31
N VAL A 117 17.17 14.77 21.21
CA VAL A 117 15.85 15.37 21.45
C VAL A 117 15.03 14.51 22.42
N PRO A 118 15.39 14.48 23.72
CA PRO A 118 14.75 13.58 24.69
C PRO A 118 13.23 13.78 24.83
N GLU A 119 12.73 14.99 24.62
CA GLU A 119 11.30 15.31 24.69
C GLU A 119 10.44 14.62 23.62
N LEU A 120 11.06 14.08 22.57
CA LEU A 120 10.41 13.32 21.48
C LEU A 120 10.75 11.82 21.53
N SER A 121 11.39 11.33 22.59
CA SER A 121 11.95 9.97 22.68
C SER A 121 10.95 8.86 22.36
N THR A 122 9.74 8.92 22.91
CA THR A 122 8.69 7.88 22.71
C THR A 122 8.27 7.77 21.24
N LEU A 123 7.80 8.86 20.64
CA LEU A 123 7.40 8.88 19.23
C LEU A 123 8.61 8.72 18.31
N GLY A 124 9.77 9.23 18.70
CA GLY A 124 11.02 9.08 17.97
C GLY A 124 11.46 7.62 17.88
N GLN A 125 11.31 6.85 18.97
CA GLN A 125 11.62 5.41 18.95
C GLN A 125 10.65 4.65 18.05
N GLU A 126 9.34 4.92 18.16
CA GLU A 126 8.34 4.31 17.26
C GLU A 126 8.65 4.63 15.77
N LEU A 127 9.06 5.86 15.46
CA LEU A 127 9.49 6.25 14.13
C LEU A 127 10.72 5.46 13.69
N ILE A 128 11.76 5.36 14.53
CA ILE A 128 12.98 4.60 14.22
C ILE A 128 12.65 3.15 13.94
N ASP A 129 11.79 2.51 14.72
CA ASP A 129 11.47 1.09 14.60
C ASP A 129 10.70 0.79 13.31
N THR A 130 9.80 1.69 12.92
CA THR A 130 8.98 1.56 11.70
C THR A 130 9.59 2.21 10.47
N TYR A 131 10.73 2.92 10.59
CA TYR A 131 11.34 3.70 9.50
C TYR A 131 11.64 2.81 8.28
N PRO A 132 11.11 3.17 7.09
CA PRO A 132 11.21 2.31 5.93
C PRO A 132 12.64 2.31 5.36
N PRO A 133 13.01 1.23 4.65
CA PRO A 133 14.26 1.23 3.88
C PRO A 133 14.21 2.30 2.78
N PRO A 134 15.35 2.81 2.29
CA PRO A 134 15.41 3.86 1.27
C PRO A 134 15.05 3.32 -0.12
N ILE A 135 13.81 2.86 -0.27
CA ILE A 135 13.23 2.37 -1.52
C ILE A 135 12.17 3.37 -1.97
N PRO A 136 12.25 3.91 -3.21
CA PRO A 136 11.28 4.87 -3.74
C PRO A 136 9.85 4.33 -3.70
N GLY A 137 8.90 5.22 -3.41
CA GLY A 137 7.48 4.90 -3.36
C GLY A 137 6.78 5.45 -2.11
N ILE A 138 5.56 5.00 -1.88
CA ILE A 138 4.71 5.42 -0.76
C ILE A 138 4.84 4.43 0.40
N HIS A 139 5.20 4.94 1.57
CA HIS A 139 5.36 4.18 2.80
C HIS A 139 4.43 4.71 3.88
N LYS A 140 3.38 3.97 4.20
CA LYS A 140 2.42 4.33 5.25
C LYS A 140 2.78 3.66 6.56
N LEU A 141 2.93 4.46 7.61
CA LEU A 141 3.34 4.05 8.95
C LEU A 141 2.25 4.42 9.96
N TYR A 142 2.13 3.65 11.02
CA TYR A 142 1.17 3.90 12.09
C TYR A 142 1.92 4.04 13.41
N LEU A 143 1.69 5.15 14.12
CA LEU A 143 2.29 5.45 15.42
C LEU A 143 1.19 5.74 16.45
N ALA A 144 1.57 5.76 17.73
CA ALA A 144 0.68 6.08 18.85
C ALA A 144 -0.63 5.26 18.80
N LYS A 145 -0.53 3.93 18.65
CA LYS A 145 -1.68 3.03 18.54
C LYS A 145 -2.66 3.43 17.41
N LYS A 146 -2.12 3.85 16.27
CA LYS A 146 -2.84 4.33 15.07
C LYS A 146 -3.57 5.68 15.22
N ARG A 147 -3.32 6.44 16.27
CA ARG A 147 -3.80 7.84 16.39
C ARG A 147 -3.03 8.77 15.44
N ILE A 148 -1.83 8.37 15.04
CA ILE A 148 -0.98 9.08 14.08
C ILE A 148 -0.73 8.16 12.89
N VAL A 149 -1.03 8.64 11.69
CA VAL A 149 -0.66 8.03 10.40
C VAL A 149 0.40 8.90 9.75
N LEU A 150 1.56 8.33 9.48
CA LEU A 150 2.63 8.98 8.72
C LEU A 150 2.75 8.32 7.35
N THR A 151 2.58 9.09 6.28
CA THR A 151 2.87 8.64 4.91
C THR A 151 4.16 9.31 4.43
N LEU A 152 5.23 8.53 4.33
CA LEU A 152 6.49 8.96 3.73
C LEU A 152 6.51 8.61 2.25
N MET A 153 6.78 9.59 1.41
CA MET A 153 6.81 9.45 -0.03
C MET A 153 8.25 9.69 -0.51
N TYR A 154 8.97 8.59 -0.79
CA TYR A 154 10.38 8.68 -1.21
C TYR A 154 10.50 8.90 -2.71
N GLY A 155 10.93 10.09 -3.11
CA GLY A 155 11.09 10.50 -4.48
C GLY A 155 11.08 12.02 -4.68
N ASP A 156 11.03 12.45 -5.93
CA ASP A 156 10.91 13.87 -6.27
C ASP A 156 9.54 14.43 -5.80
N GLY A 157 9.55 15.60 -5.17
CA GLY A 157 8.35 16.16 -4.55
C GLY A 157 7.20 16.38 -5.53
N HIS A 158 7.48 16.92 -6.73
CA HIS A 158 6.47 17.09 -7.75
C HIS A 158 5.88 15.76 -8.22
N ASP A 159 6.73 14.77 -8.49
CA ASP A 159 6.29 13.49 -9.03
C ASP A 159 5.49 12.70 -7.99
N MET A 160 5.96 12.70 -6.74
CA MET A 160 5.30 11.98 -5.65
C MET A 160 3.94 12.60 -5.32
N LEU A 161 3.83 13.92 -5.14
CA LEU A 161 2.54 14.57 -4.88
C LEU A 161 1.59 14.47 -6.09
N SER A 162 2.11 14.52 -7.32
CA SER A 162 1.29 14.27 -8.51
C SER A 162 0.74 12.84 -8.53
N SER A 163 1.50 11.88 -8.01
CA SER A 163 1.12 10.46 -8.01
C SER A 163 -0.03 10.11 -7.06
N ILE A 164 -0.35 10.95 -6.10
CA ILE A 164 -1.52 10.75 -5.22
C ILE A 164 -2.80 11.40 -5.73
N LYS A 165 -2.74 12.19 -6.80
CA LYS A 165 -3.95 12.72 -7.47
C LYS A 165 -4.79 11.57 -8.04
N ASN A 166 -6.08 11.77 -8.16
CA ASN A 166 -6.98 10.76 -8.71
C ASN A 166 -7.01 10.69 -10.23
N SER A 167 -6.48 11.70 -10.90
CA SER A 167 -6.33 11.70 -12.35
C SER A 167 -5.12 12.52 -12.77
N ASP A 168 -4.46 12.09 -13.83
CA ASP A 168 -3.45 12.87 -14.54
C ASP A 168 -4.04 13.60 -15.78
N HIS A 169 -5.35 13.46 -15.99
CA HIS A 169 -6.04 14.06 -17.11
C HIS A 169 -6.31 15.56 -16.85
N PRO A 170 -5.96 16.47 -17.79
CA PRO A 170 -6.09 17.92 -17.58
C PRO A 170 -7.50 18.39 -17.16
N PHE A 171 -8.56 17.73 -17.65
CA PHE A 171 -9.94 18.09 -17.32
C PHE A 171 -10.42 17.54 -15.97
N PHE A 172 -9.69 16.59 -15.37
CA PHE A 172 -10.07 15.94 -14.11
C PHE A 172 -8.98 16.09 -13.03
N GLU A 173 -7.98 16.95 -13.25
CA GLU A 173 -6.82 17.13 -12.37
C GLU A 173 -7.18 17.42 -10.91
N ARG A 174 -8.34 18.04 -10.67
CA ARG A 174 -8.82 18.42 -9.34
C ARG A 174 -9.98 17.57 -8.82
N GLN A 175 -10.60 16.75 -9.67
CA GLN A 175 -11.76 15.99 -9.26
C GLN A 175 -11.38 14.89 -8.27
N ASN A 176 -12.06 14.89 -7.12
CA ASN A 176 -11.97 13.85 -6.11
C ASN A 176 -10.56 13.58 -5.56
N ASN A 177 -9.63 14.53 -5.70
CA ASN A 177 -8.32 14.41 -5.11
C ASN A 177 -8.41 14.31 -3.58
N PRO A 178 -7.46 13.63 -2.91
CA PRO A 178 -7.27 13.80 -1.49
C PRO A 178 -6.94 15.26 -1.21
N VAL A 179 -7.48 15.81 -0.14
CA VAL A 179 -7.29 17.21 0.23
C VAL A 179 -6.62 17.32 1.59
N PHE A 180 -5.76 18.32 1.71
CA PHE A 180 -5.04 18.60 2.94
C PHE A 180 -5.66 19.79 3.66
N ASP A 181 -5.66 19.73 5.00
CA ASP A 181 -6.12 20.81 5.85
C ASP A 181 -5.03 21.88 6.08
N ALA A 182 -3.75 21.44 6.06
CA ALA A 182 -2.60 22.33 6.17
C ALA A 182 -1.39 21.83 5.36
N TRP A 183 -0.53 22.77 4.96
CA TRP A 183 0.76 22.50 4.31
C TRP A 183 1.92 23.13 5.06
N PHE A 184 2.96 22.33 5.30
CA PHE A 184 4.26 22.77 5.76
C PHE A 184 5.23 22.80 4.58
N LEU A 185 5.58 23.99 4.12
CA LEU A 185 6.61 24.15 3.11
C LEU A 185 7.94 24.37 3.81
N ASP A 186 8.63 23.27 4.05
CA ASP A 186 9.96 23.26 4.66
C ASP A 186 10.99 22.62 3.72
N GLY A 187 12.25 22.94 3.95
CA GLY A 187 13.35 22.47 3.13
C GLY A 187 14.46 23.51 3.02
N PHE A 188 15.48 23.19 2.22
CA PHE A 188 16.57 24.11 1.96
C PHE A 188 16.08 25.35 1.20
N SER A 189 16.78 26.48 1.41
CA SER A 189 16.42 27.76 0.81
C SER A 189 16.19 27.67 -0.72
N PRO A 190 15.34 28.50 -1.29
CA PRO A 190 15.07 28.54 -2.72
C PRO A 190 16.33 28.67 -3.60
N ALA A 191 17.37 29.34 -3.09
CA ALA A 191 18.65 29.50 -3.79
C ALA A 191 19.39 28.14 -3.89
N LYS A 192 19.31 27.28 -2.85
CA LYS A 192 20.00 26.00 -2.80
C LYS A 192 19.18 24.83 -3.33
N ASN A 193 17.85 24.90 -3.30
CA ASN A 193 16.95 23.84 -3.78
C ASN A 193 15.80 24.40 -4.61
N LYS A 194 16.07 24.85 -5.82
CA LYS A 194 15.09 25.47 -6.74
C LYS A 194 13.91 24.54 -7.08
N HIS A 195 14.12 23.22 -7.09
CA HIS A 195 13.07 22.25 -7.46
C HIS A 195 11.92 22.21 -6.44
N MET A 196 12.24 22.33 -5.15
CA MET A 196 11.24 22.35 -4.06
C MET A 196 10.35 23.62 -4.08
N TRP A 197 10.79 24.67 -4.75
CA TRP A 197 10.09 25.95 -4.86
C TRP A 197 9.62 26.24 -6.29
N SER A 198 9.52 25.20 -7.10
CA SER A 198 9.07 25.34 -8.50
C SER A 198 7.57 25.60 -8.57
N THR A 199 7.15 26.39 -9.56
CA THR A 199 5.73 26.65 -9.83
C THR A 199 4.96 25.36 -10.11
N LYS A 200 5.61 24.34 -10.70
CA LYS A 200 5.00 23.04 -10.96
C LYS A 200 4.60 22.33 -9.65
N LEU A 201 5.51 22.27 -8.66
CA LEU A 201 5.23 21.68 -7.35
C LEU A 201 4.13 22.48 -6.62
N LEU A 202 4.22 23.82 -6.60
CA LEU A 202 3.22 24.67 -5.94
C LEU A 202 1.83 24.53 -6.57
N LYS A 203 1.75 24.30 -7.90
CA LYS A 203 0.47 23.97 -8.56
C LYS A 203 -0.11 22.64 -8.06
N VAL A 204 0.70 21.60 -7.92
CA VAL A 204 0.22 20.32 -7.38
C VAL A 204 -0.26 20.47 -5.94
N ILE A 205 0.43 21.26 -5.11
CA ILE A 205 -0.01 21.57 -3.74
C ILE A 205 -1.38 22.26 -3.76
N ALA A 206 -1.58 23.24 -4.67
CA ALA A 206 -2.86 23.91 -4.85
C ALA A 206 -3.97 22.95 -5.35
N ASP A 207 -3.64 21.96 -6.22
CA ASP A 207 -4.58 20.94 -6.69
C ASP A 207 -5.00 19.96 -5.58
N LEU A 208 -4.19 19.82 -4.52
CA LEU A 208 -4.43 19.02 -3.34
C LEU A 208 -4.96 19.85 -2.14
N SER A 209 -5.33 21.10 -2.39
CA SER A 209 -5.87 22.03 -1.39
C SER A 209 -7.34 22.34 -1.65
N GLN A 210 -8.08 22.62 -0.60
CA GLN A 210 -9.47 23.10 -0.63
C GLN A 210 -9.57 24.51 -0.03
N PRO A 211 -10.64 25.28 -0.29
CA PRO A 211 -10.84 26.55 0.39
C PRO A 211 -10.74 26.37 1.91
N GLY A 212 -9.90 27.22 2.55
CA GLY A 212 -9.57 27.11 3.97
C GLY A 212 -8.30 26.33 4.29
N THR A 213 -7.72 25.56 3.36
CA THR A 213 -6.40 24.95 3.56
C THR A 213 -5.36 26.02 3.88
N THR A 214 -4.61 25.81 4.96
CA THR A 214 -3.54 26.72 5.36
C THR A 214 -2.20 26.30 4.80
N ILE A 215 -1.29 27.26 4.62
CA ILE A 215 0.08 27.02 4.22
C ILE A 215 1.03 27.83 5.09
N ILE A 216 2.14 27.21 5.50
CA ILE A 216 3.13 27.79 6.40
C ILE A 216 4.52 27.47 5.88
N THR A 217 5.40 28.46 5.87
CA THR A 217 6.80 28.28 5.48
C THR A 217 7.73 29.23 6.24
N SER A 218 8.94 28.74 6.50
CA SER A 218 10.01 29.51 7.13
C SER A 218 10.74 30.48 6.18
N THR A 219 10.47 30.44 4.87
CA THR A 219 11.03 31.40 3.91
C THR A 219 10.16 32.66 3.83
N SER A 220 10.79 33.81 3.67
CA SER A 220 10.11 35.10 3.44
C SER A 220 10.44 35.72 2.10
N GLU A 221 10.99 34.92 1.17
CA GLU A 221 11.35 35.40 -0.16
C GLU A 221 10.12 35.86 -0.95
N GLU A 222 10.16 37.10 -1.46
CA GLU A 222 9.08 37.72 -2.24
C GLU A 222 8.69 36.90 -3.48
N ALA A 223 9.69 36.30 -4.15
CA ALA A 223 9.45 35.44 -5.30
C ALA A 223 8.61 34.21 -4.96
N ILE A 224 8.73 33.66 -3.74
CA ILE A 224 7.93 32.53 -3.28
C ILE A 224 6.51 32.99 -2.93
N ARG A 225 6.38 34.15 -2.27
CA ARG A 225 5.08 34.75 -2.00
C ARG A 225 4.26 34.92 -3.26
N GLN A 226 4.84 35.52 -4.30
CA GLN A 226 4.19 35.75 -5.60
C GLN A 226 3.79 34.43 -6.30
N LYS A 227 4.63 33.39 -6.22
CA LYS A 227 4.28 32.08 -6.78
C LYS A 227 3.10 31.45 -6.05
N LEU A 228 3.03 31.54 -4.71
CA LEU A 228 1.92 31.03 -3.91
C LEU A 228 0.62 31.78 -4.20
N GLU A 229 0.69 33.10 -4.35
CA GLU A 229 -0.47 33.92 -4.72
C GLU A 229 -0.99 33.56 -6.12
N LYS A 230 -0.09 33.33 -7.08
CA LYS A 230 -0.45 32.89 -8.44
C LYS A 230 -1.16 31.54 -8.50
N VAL A 231 -0.96 30.66 -7.52
CA VAL A 231 -1.64 29.35 -7.49
C VAL A 231 -2.88 29.33 -6.60
N GLY A 232 -3.28 30.48 -6.01
CA GLY A 232 -4.56 30.66 -5.32
C GLY A 232 -4.51 30.80 -3.80
N PHE A 233 -3.31 30.94 -3.20
CA PHE A 233 -3.18 31.26 -1.77
C PHE A 233 -3.20 32.75 -1.53
N SER A 234 -3.89 33.20 -0.49
CA SER A 234 -3.81 34.57 0.04
C SER A 234 -2.76 34.60 1.13
N ILE A 235 -1.65 35.27 0.90
CA ILE A 235 -0.45 35.22 1.77
C ILE A 235 -0.39 36.43 2.70
N LYS A 236 -0.02 36.16 3.96
CA LYS A 236 0.31 37.17 4.98
C LYS A 236 1.72 36.91 5.52
N ILE A 237 2.43 37.98 5.85
CA ILE A 237 3.73 37.90 6.51
C ILE A 237 3.48 38.02 8.02
N ALA A 238 3.87 36.99 8.78
CA ALA A 238 3.87 37.12 10.24
C ALA A 238 5.15 37.85 10.69
N PRO A 239 5.03 38.89 11.55
CA PRO A 239 6.16 39.69 11.96
C PRO A 239 7.18 38.88 12.79
N LYS A 240 8.44 39.31 12.72
CA LYS A 240 9.54 38.80 13.56
C LYS A 240 9.22 38.97 15.05
N ILE A 241 9.50 37.95 15.84
CA ILE A 241 9.63 38.06 17.29
C ILE A 241 10.96 37.39 17.65
N ASN A 242 11.80 38.10 18.37
CA ASN A 242 13.06 37.62 18.97
C ASN A 242 13.98 36.85 17.98
N CYS A 243 14.60 37.52 17.04
CA CYS A 243 15.67 36.99 16.17
C CYS A 243 15.32 35.84 15.22
N THR A 244 14.07 35.50 14.99
CA THR A 244 13.63 34.54 13.98
C THR A 244 13.32 35.22 12.64
N ASN A 245 13.47 34.51 11.52
CA ASN A 245 13.08 35.00 10.19
C ASN A 245 11.56 35.23 10.12
N ASN A 246 11.13 36.12 9.20
CA ASN A 246 9.71 36.27 8.87
C ASN A 246 9.15 34.92 8.39
N VAL A 247 7.91 34.63 8.75
CA VAL A 247 7.17 33.42 8.37
C VAL A 247 6.09 33.85 7.38
N LEU A 248 6.03 33.17 6.22
CA LEU A 248 4.88 33.33 5.34
C LEU A 248 3.80 32.37 5.76
N MET A 249 2.60 32.87 5.89
CA MET A 249 1.39 32.08 6.12
C MET A 249 0.34 32.45 5.10
N GLY A 250 -0.43 31.48 4.65
CA GLY A 250 -1.48 31.72 3.68
C GLY A 250 -2.68 30.81 3.87
N ILE A 251 -3.77 31.21 3.25
CA ILE A 251 -5.00 30.43 3.17
C ILE A 251 -5.39 30.30 1.72
N PHE A 252 -5.66 29.07 1.31
CA PHE A 252 -6.17 28.78 -0.04
C PHE A 252 -7.60 29.33 -0.15
N LYS A 253 -7.83 30.20 -1.14
CA LYS A 253 -9.13 30.87 -1.29
C LYS A 253 -9.95 30.29 -2.42
N ASN A 254 -9.36 30.25 -3.63
CA ASN A 254 -10.08 29.77 -4.81
C ASN A 254 -9.13 29.03 -5.74
N PRO A 255 -9.54 27.86 -6.24
CA PRO A 255 -8.84 27.25 -7.36
C PRO A 255 -8.99 28.16 -8.59
N ILE A 256 -7.87 28.52 -9.22
CA ILE A 256 -7.91 29.07 -10.57
C ILE A 256 -8.31 27.90 -11.48
N LEU A 257 -9.63 27.81 -11.75
CA LEU A 257 -10.15 26.76 -12.62
C LEU A 257 -9.67 27.02 -14.05
N PRO A 258 -9.04 26.05 -14.71
CA PRO A 258 -8.83 26.14 -16.13
C PRO A 258 -10.20 26.21 -16.81
N HIS A 259 -10.35 27.11 -17.76
CA HIS A 259 -11.54 27.22 -18.58
C HIS A 259 -11.74 25.90 -19.34
N ILE A 260 -12.75 25.14 -19.00
CA ILE A 260 -13.12 23.91 -19.72
C ILE A 260 -13.78 24.36 -21.02
N PRO A 261 -13.20 24.09 -22.19
CA PRO A 261 -13.84 24.39 -23.44
C PRO A 261 -15.11 23.56 -23.57
N THR A 262 -16.27 24.18 -23.48
CA THR A 262 -17.57 23.48 -23.51
C THR A 262 -18.02 23.10 -24.92
N LYS A 263 -17.29 23.50 -25.98
CA LYS A 263 -17.63 23.17 -27.37
C LYS A 263 -16.38 22.90 -28.20
N ASN A 264 -16.48 21.88 -29.07
CA ASN A 264 -15.48 21.43 -30.05
C ASN A 264 -14.25 20.71 -29.49
N TRP A 265 -14.46 19.46 -29.18
CA TRP A 265 -13.43 18.49 -28.84
C TRP A 265 -12.59 18.14 -30.07
N VAL A 266 -11.31 18.47 -30.03
CA VAL A 266 -10.31 17.92 -30.93
C VAL A 266 -9.57 16.81 -30.19
N PRO A 267 -9.45 15.58 -30.74
CA PRO A 267 -8.64 14.55 -30.12
C PRO A 267 -7.21 15.02 -29.96
N VAL A 268 -6.82 15.41 -28.76
CA VAL A 268 -5.43 15.79 -28.49
C VAL A 268 -4.61 14.50 -28.41
N ARG A 269 -3.62 14.33 -29.30
CA ARG A 269 -2.61 13.30 -29.17
C ARG A 269 -1.76 13.61 -27.94
N PHE A 270 -1.88 12.80 -26.91
CA PHE A 270 -0.93 12.80 -25.80
C PHE A 270 0.12 11.72 -26.06
N ASP A 271 1.36 12.13 -26.22
CA ASP A 271 2.50 11.23 -26.47
C ASP A 271 2.97 10.47 -25.23
N SER A 272 2.22 10.51 -24.11
CA SER A 272 2.58 9.78 -22.90
C SER A 272 1.89 8.41 -22.86
N PRO A 273 2.65 7.30 -22.85
CA PRO A 273 2.11 5.95 -22.82
C PRO A 273 1.40 5.58 -21.51
N HIS A 274 1.44 6.45 -20.49
CA HIS A 274 1.00 6.15 -19.13
C HIS A 274 -0.34 6.79 -18.73
N LYS A 275 -1.01 7.50 -19.63
CA LYS A 275 -2.29 8.16 -19.29
C LYS A 275 -3.45 7.20 -19.51
N ALA A 276 -4.16 6.87 -18.44
CA ALA A 276 -5.37 6.08 -18.45
C ALA A 276 -6.59 7.00 -18.24
N PRO A 277 -7.11 7.64 -19.32
CA PRO A 277 -8.21 8.62 -19.20
C PRO A 277 -9.48 8.01 -18.63
N TRP A 278 -9.63 6.70 -18.74
CA TRP A 278 -10.71 5.92 -18.16
C TRP A 278 -10.60 5.74 -16.64
N TYR A 279 -9.43 6.00 -16.05
CA TYR A 279 -9.23 5.90 -14.61
C TYR A 279 -9.76 7.15 -13.91
N LEU A 280 -10.77 6.98 -13.10
CA LEU A 280 -11.28 8.01 -12.19
C LEU A 280 -11.85 7.32 -10.96
N THR A 281 -11.55 7.81 -9.78
CA THR A 281 -12.19 7.38 -8.54
C THR A 281 -13.57 8.05 -8.44
N PRO A 282 -14.67 7.29 -8.32
CA PRO A 282 -15.99 7.86 -8.12
C PRO A 282 -16.05 8.72 -6.87
N GLU A 283 -16.78 9.83 -6.93
CA GLU A 283 -17.10 10.62 -5.76
C GLU A 283 -18.28 10.00 -5.04
N ILE A 284 -18.05 9.61 -3.79
CA ILE A 284 -19.11 9.16 -2.88
C ILE A 284 -18.99 9.89 -1.55
N GLU A 285 -20.09 10.16 -0.91
CA GLU A 285 -20.09 10.59 0.48
C GLU A 285 -19.61 9.45 1.38
N LYS A 286 -18.81 9.75 2.42
CA LYS A 286 -18.33 8.72 3.36
C LYS A 286 -19.51 7.98 3.98
N PRO A 287 -19.68 6.67 3.72
CA PRO A 287 -20.84 5.93 4.21
C PRO A 287 -20.69 5.61 5.70
N LYS A 288 -21.80 5.48 6.40
CA LYS A 288 -21.83 4.97 7.78
C LYS A 288 -21.73 3.45 7.85
N THR A 289 -22.18 2.76 6.80
CA THR A 289 -22.26 1.29 6.73
C THR A 289 -21.73 0.77 5.40
N ALA A 290 -21.16 -0.44 5.41
CA ALA A 290 -20.71 -1.14 4.21
C ALA A 290 -20.95 -2.65 4.32
N ILE A 291 -21.05 -3.32 3.18
CA ILE A 291 -21.10 -4.78 3.07
C ILE A 291 -19.79 -5.27 2.45
N VAL A 292 -19.21 -6.33 2.99
CA VAL A 292 -18.10 -7.06 2.37
C VAL A 292 -18.52 -8.51 2.14
N ILE A 293 -18.42 -8.99 0.90
CA ILE A 293 -18.79 -10.35 0.52
C ILE A 293 -17.53 -11.20 0.40
N GLY A 294 -17.38 -12.19 1.29
CA GLY A 294 -16.26 -13.14 1.36
C GLY A 294 -15.34 -12.91 2.56
N GLY A 295 -15.21 -13.92 3.42
CA GLY A 295 -14.45 -13.92 4.67
C GLY A 295 -13.01 -14.47 4.53
N GLY A 296 -12.40 -14.40 3.34
CA GLY A 296 -10.98 -14.65 3.16
C GLY A 296 -10.13 -13.44 3.52
N ILE A 297 -8.79 -13.54 3.37
CA ILE A 297 -7.85 -12.47 3.73
C ILE A 297 -8.17 -11.13 3.07
N ALA A 298 -8.66 -11.14 1.82
CA ALA A 298 -9.06 -9.93 1.10
C ALA A 298 -10.26 -9.24 1.76
N GLY A 299 -11.30 -10.01 2.09
CA GLY A 299 -12.50 -9.46 2.74
C GLY A 299 -12.24 -9.03 4.18
N CYS A 300 -11.51 -9.84 4.96
CA CYS A 300 -11.18 -9.50 6.35
C CYS A 300 -10.29 -8.24 6.43
N SER A 301 -9.27 -8.11 5.54
CA SER A 301 -8.46 -6.89 5.45
C SER A 301 -9.31 -5.67 5.05
N THR A 302 -10.25 -5.85 4.12
CA THR A 302 -11.14 -4.77 3.68
C THR A 302 -12.10 -4.33 4.79
N ALA A 303 -12.72 -5.29 5.46
CA ALA A 303 -13.61 -5.02 6.61
C ALA A 303 -12.85 -4.27 7.71
N ARG A 304 -11.63 -4.70 8.04
CA ARG A 304 -10.78 -4.04 9.02
C ARG A 304 -10.42 -2.62 8.61
N SER A 305 -10.01 -2.43 7.36
CA SER A 305 -9.61 -1.12 6.86
C SER A 305 -10.76 -0.11 6.85
N LEU A 306 -11.98 -0.54 6.56
CA LEU A 306 -13.20 0.29 6.65
C LEU A 306 -13.58 0.59 8.11
N ALA A 307 -13.53 -0.42 8.97
CA ALA A 307 -13.89 -0.28 10.38
C ALA A 307 -12.95 0.66 11.14
N GLU A 308 -11.65 0.64 10.84
CA GLU A 308 -10.66 1.58 11.38
C GLU A 308 -10.92 3.04 10.97
N ARG A 309 -11.76 3.26 9.94
CA ARG A 309 -12.22 4.58 9.48
C ARG A 309 -13.62 4.95 9.99
N GLY A 310 -14.14 4.17 10.96
CA GLY A 310 -15.43 4.42 11.58
C GLY A 310 -16.64 3.94 10.79
N ILE A 311 -16.45 3.09 9.77
CA ILE A 311 -17.53 2.52 8.97
C ILE A 311 -17.95 1.18 9.56
N SER A 312 -19.25 1.01 9.88
CA SER A 312 -19.80 -0.28 10.34
C SER A 312 -19.87 -1.26 9.17
N VAL A 313 -19.31 -2.45 9.33
CA VAL A 313 -19.18 -3.44 8.25
C VAL A 313 -19.95 -4.71 8.58
N THR A 314 -20.79 -5.14 7.64
CA THR A 314 -21.35 -6.50 7.61
C THR A 314 -20.49 -7.35 6.67
N LEU A 315 -19.68 -8.25 7.25
CA LEU A 315 -18.88 -9.23 6.51
C LEU A 315 -19.73 -10.51 6.31
N ILE A 316 -20.04 -10.84 5.06
CA ILE A 316 -20.85 -12.01 4.74
C ILE A 316 -19.94 -13.14 4.27
N GLU A 317 -19.99 -14.29 4.99
CA GLU A 317 -19.24 -15.49 4.65
C GLU A 317 -20.16 -16.73 4.59
N ARG A 318 -19.97 -17.54 3.54
CA ARG A 318 -20.82 -18.75 3.32
C ARG A 318 -20.41 -19.93 4.19
N HIS A 319 -19.15 -20.02 4.58
CA HIS A 319 -18.65 -21.10 5.43
C HIS A 319 -18.94 -20.85 6.92
N LYS A 320 -18.90 -21.91 7.71
CA LYS A 320 -19.06 -21.83 9.17
C LYS A 320 -17.98 -20.99 9.85
N LYS A 321 -16.76 -21.01 9.31
CA LYS A 321 -15.60 -20.21 9.75
C LYS A 321 -15.10 -19.33 8.61
N ILE A 322 -14.45 -18.23 8.93
CA ILE A 322 -13.72 -17.40 7.97
C ILE A 322 -12.38 -18.05 7.58
N GLY A 323 -11.73 -17.57 6.52
CA GLY A 323 -10.42 -18.03 6.11
C GLY A 323 -10.40 -19.47 5.55
N GLN A 324 -11.49 -20.02 5.01
CA GLN A 324 -11.57 -21.44 4.67
C GLN A 324 -11.08 -21.81 3.26
N GLU A 325 -11.23 -20.95 2.29
CA GLU A 325 -10.86 -21.23 0.89
C GLU A 325 -9.33 -21.09 0.67
N ALA A 326 -8.90 -20.27 -0.28
CA ALA A 326 -7.47 -19.99 -0.52
C ALA A 326 -6.74 -19.43 0.72
N SER A 327 -7.48 -18.88 1.67
CA SER A 327 -6.95 -18.36 2.94
C SER A 327 -6.96 -19.39 4.09
N GLY A 328 -7.09 -20.67 3.80
CA GLY A 328 -7.16 -21.72 4.84
C GLY A 328 -5.84 -22.47 5.10
N ASN A 329 -4.75 -22.12 4.44
CA ASN A 329 -3.47 -22.78 4.67
C ASN A 329 -2.93 -22.49 6.08
N PRO A 330 -2.30 -23.47 6.77
CA PRO A 330 -1.75 -23.24 8.11
C PRO A 330 -0.59 -22.24 8.10
N GLN A 331 0.20 -22.23 7.03
CA GLN A 331 1.31 -21.29 6.84
C GLN A 331 1.28 -20.74 5.43
N GLY A 332 1.25 -19.42 5.32
CA GLY A 332 1.31 -18.68 4.06
C GLY A 332 2.53 -17.76 4.02
N ILE A 333 3.32 -17.82 2.97
CA ILE A 333 4.57 -17.09 2.84
C ILE A 333 4.31 -15.64 2.40
N LEU A 334 4.97 -14.68 3.03
CA LEU A 334 5.18 -13.35 2.46
C LEU A 334 6.25 -13.45 1.36
N TYR A 335 5.83 -13.88 0.17
CA TYR A 335 6.74 -14.30 -0.89
C TYR A 335 7.29 -13.11 -1.68
N PRO A 336 8.61 -12.88 -1.69
CA PRO A 336 9.23 -11.84 -2.49
C PRO A 336 9.41 -12.31 -3.94
N LYS A 337 8.90 -11.52 -4.89
CA LYS A 337 9.20 -11.69 -6.30
C LYS A 337 9.85 -10.41 -6.82
N LEU A 338 11.17 -10.38 -6.77
CA LEU A 338 11.96 -9.29 -7.31
C LEU A 338 12.38 -9.54 -8.76
N SER A 339 12.73 -8.48 -9.44
CA SER A 339 13.29 -8.49 -10.78
C SER A 339 14.39 -7.45 -10.86
N SER A 340 15.44 -7.75 -11.60
CA SER A 340 16.46 -6.76 -11.96
C SER A 340 15.93 -5.67 -12.92
N ASN A 341 14.77 -5.91 -13.54
CA ASN A 341 14.09 -4.93 -14.39
C ASN A 341 13.04 -4.15 -13.58
N ILE A 342 13.17 -2.82 -13.59
CA ILE A 342 12.21 -1.92 -12.96
C ILE A 342 11.00 -1.78 -13.88
N SER A 343 9.99 -2.61 -13.65
CA SER A 343 8.69 -2.54 -14.32
C SER A 343 7.60 -2.12 -13.32
N GLN A 344 6.44 -1.73 -13.82
CA GLN A 344 5.27 -1.45 -13.01
C GLN A 344 4.89 -2.65 -12.11
N ILE A 345 4.99 -3.87 -12.65
CA ILE A 345 4.72 -5.11 -11.89
C ILE A 345 5.75 -5.32 -10.78
N SER A 346 7.04 -5.09 -11.04
CA SER A 346 8.08 -5.25 -10.02
C SER A 346 7.97 -4.18 -8.93
N ARG A 347 7.68 -2.92 -9.29
CA ARG A 347 7.40 -1.84 -8.32
C ARG A 347 6.19 -2.20 -7.44
N PHE A 348 5.08 -2.62 -8.05
CA PHE A 348 3.91 -3.06 -7.29
C PHE A 348 4.25 -4.20 -6.32
N GLY A 349 5.02 -5.19 -6.77
CA GLY A 349 5.48 -6.31 -5.92
C GLY A 349 6.29 -5.85 -4.71
N VAL A 350 7.24 -4.93 -4.88
CA VAL A 350 8.05 -4.39 -3.79
C VAL A 350 7.20 -3.56 -2.82
N THR A 351 6.39 -2.63 -3.35
CA THR A 351 5.53 -1.77 -2.52
C THR A 351 4.56 -2.58 -1.67
N THR A 352 3.89 -3.56 -2.28
CA THR A 352 2.93 -4.42 -1.55
C THR A 352 3.61 -5.30 -0.51
N LEU A 353 4.81 -5.82 -0.79
CA LEU A 353 5.57 -6.64 0.14
C LEU A 353 6.01 -5.85 1.38
N LEU A 354 6.53 -4.63 1.18
CA LEU A 354 6.91 -3.73 2.26
C LEU A 354 5.70 -3.31 3.11
N ALA A 355 4.56 -3.03 2.47
CA ALA A 355 3.33 -2.70 3.17
C ALA A 355 2.79 -3.89 3.97
N ALA A 356 2.78 -5.10 3.37
CA ALA A 356 2.31 -6.32 4.02
C ALA A 356 3.21 -6.71 5.20
N SER A 357 4.54 -6.62 5.07
CA SER A 357 5.45 -6.87 6.18
C SER A 357 5.09 -6.01 7.39
N ARG A 358 4.96 -4.68 7.23
CA ARG A 358 4.56 -3.79 8.32
C ARG A 358 3.15 -4.08 8.85
N TYR A 359 2.22 -4.41 7.96
CA TYR A 359 0.84 -4.73 8.35
C TYR A 359 0.78 -5.94 9.27
N TYR A 360 1.48 -7.01 8.93
CA TYR A 360 1.53 -8.21 9.76
C TYR A 360 2.47 -8.07 10.96
N ASP A 361 3.50 -7.24 10.91
CA ASP A 361 4.32 -6.89 12.08
C ASP A 361 3.45 -6.29 13.18
N ASN A 362 2.60 -5.31 12.84
CA ASN A 362 1.65 -4.72 13.79
C ASN A 362 0.65 -5.76 14.35
N LEU A 363 0.28 -6.75 13.55
CA LEU A 363 -0.64 -7.79 13.95
C LEU A 363 0.05 -8.81 14.87
N LEU A 364 1.29 -9.21 14.58
CA LEU A 364 2.12 -10.09 15.39
C LEU A 364 2.45 -9.46 16.75
N ASP A 365 2.82 -8.18 16.76
CA ASP A 365 3.18 -7.47 17.99
C ASP A 365 1.97 -7.25 18.91
N SER A 366 0.76 -7.21 18.37
CA SER A 366 -0.49 -7.06 19.13
C SER A 366 -1.07 -8.40 19.62
N ASN A 367 -0.55 -9.55 19.18
CA ASN A 367 -1.04 -10.89 19.50
C ASN A 367 0.06 -11.76 20.10
N VAL A 368 -0.27 -12.45 21.19
CA VAL A 368 0.66 -13.37 21.89
C VAL A 368 0.64 -14.77 21.24
N SER A 369 -0.26 -15.02 20.27
CA SER A 369 -0.41 -16.35 19.67
C SER A 369 0.76 -16.69 18.74
N ARG A 370 1.53 -17.74 19.09
CA ARG A 370 2.56 -18.31 18.23
C ARG A 370 2.05 -18.85 16.89
N TYR A 371 0.75 -19.06 16.78
CA TYR A 371 0.11 -19.59 15.57
C TYR A 371 -0.17 -18.53 14.53
N LEU A 372 -0.10 -17.24 14.87
CA LEU A 372 -0.37 -16.16 13.90
C LEU A 372 0.70 -16.08 12.82
N GLY A 373 1.97 -16.35 13.14
CA GLY A 373 3.07 -16.30 12.17
C GLY A 373 4.44 -16.18 12.83
N ALA A 374 5.48 -16.15 11.99
CA ALA A 374 6.86 -15.95 12.43
C ALA A 374 7.66 -15.13 11.42
N ARG A 375 8.52 -14.24 11.94
CA ARG A 375 9.51 -13.47 11.18
C ARG A 375 10.82 -14.26 11.05
N CYS A 376 10.77 -15.42 10.40
CA CYS A 376 11.91 -16.33 10.29
C CYS A 376 12.80 -16.08 9.07
N GLY A 377 12.50 -15.06 8.29
CA GLY A 377 13.16 -14.78 7.02
C GLY A 377 12.65 -15.66 5.87
N VAL A 378 12.98 -15.23 4.64
CA VAL A 378 12.76 -15.99 3.41
C VAL A 378 14.05 -16.05 2.62
N LEU A 379 14.49 -17.24 2.26
CA LEU A 379 15.68 -17.50 1.48
C LEU A 379 15.27 -18.04 0.11
N ILE A 380 15.62 -17.32 -0.95
CA ILE A 380 15.38 -17.77 -2.33
C ILE A 380 16.67 -18.37 -2.87
N LEU A 381 16.59 -19.64 -3.28
CA LEU A 381 17.67 -20.38 -3.88
C LEU A 381 17.57 -20.39 -5.41
N PRO A 382 18.70 -20.39 -6.14
CA PRO A 382 18.71 -20.35 -7.60
C PRO A 382 18.22 -21.67 -8.18
N LYS A 383 17.64 -21.61 -9.38
CA LYS A 383 17.27 -22.78 -10.18
C LYS A 383 18.30 -23.08 -11.26
N SER A 384 19.19 -22.12 -11.50
CA SER A 384 20.20 -22.16 -12.56
C SER A 384 21.31 -21.15 -12.28
N THR A 385 22.44 -21.33 -12.94
CA THR A 385 23.57 -20.38 -12.91
C THR A 385 23.18 -18.98 -13.42
N ASN A 386 22.15 -18.86 -14.26
CA ASN A 386 21.66 -17.57 -14.68
C ASN A 386 20.89 -16.86 -13.55
N ASP A 387 20.20 -17.60 -12.68
CA ASP A 387 19.56 -17.05 -11.49
C ASP A 387 20.61 -16.50 -10.51
N GLU A 388 21.74 -17.18 -10.35
CA GLU A 388 22.83 -16.71 -9.49
C GLU A 388 23.35 -15.33 -9.91
N LYS A 389 23.63 -15.16 -11.21
CA LYS A 389 24.04 -13.85 -11.78
C LYS A 389 22.97 -12.78 -11.59
N ASN A 390 21.69 -13.16 -11.69
CA ASN A 390 20.58 -12.25 -11.48
C ASN A 390 20.41 -11.88 -10.00
N PHE A 391 20.72 -12.78 -9.07
CA PHE A 391 20.69 -12.51 -7.62
C PHE A 391 21.71 -11.45 -7.22
N GLU A 392 22.92 -11.49 -7.77
CA GLU A 392 23.93 -10.43 -7.56
C GLU A 392 23.42 -9.06 -8.02
N LYS A 393 22.80 -9.02 -9.22
CA LYS A 393 22.17 -7.80 -9.73
C LYS A 393 21.06 -7.30 -8.82
N ILE A 394 20.16 -8.18 -8.39
CA ILE A 394 19.05 -7.82 -7.49
C ILE A 394 19.60 -7.28 -6.17
N ALA A 395 20.54 -7.98 -5.53
CA ALA A 395 21.13 -7.53 -4.27
C ALA A 395 21.82 -6.16 -4.39
N SER A 396 22.44 -5.85 -5.54
CA SER A 396 23.05 -4.53 -5.79
C SER A 396 22.04 -3.38 -5.98
N LEU A 397 20.78 -3.70 -6.33
CA LEU A 397 19.74 -2.70 -6.59
C LEU A 397 18.98 -2.27 -5.33
N PHE A 398 18.97 -3.10 -4.29
CA PHE A 398 18.22 -2.87 -3.07
C PHE A 398 19.11 -2.70 -1.85
N PRO A 399 18.64 -2.04 -0.78
CA PRO A 399 19.41 -1.94 0.46
C PRO A 399 19.50 -3.30 1.16
N SER A 400 20.63 -3.57 1.82
CA SER A 400 20.89 -4.81 2.56
C SER A 400 19.91 -5.05 3.72
N SER A 401 19.26 -4.01 4.23
CA SER A 401 18.19 -4.13 5.21
C SER A 401 16.89 -4.73 4.64
N PHE A 402 16.76 -4.79 3.30
CA PHE A 402 15.62 -5.39 2.60
C PHE A 402 15.97 -6.76 2.00
N VAL A 403 17.09 -6.86 1.29
CA VAL A 403 17.57 -8.13 0.72
C VAL A 403 19.08 -8.23 0.79
N GLN A 404 19.57 -9.42 1.12
CA GLN A 404 20.99 -9.75 1.24
C GLN A 404 21.33 -10.89 0.30
N LEU A 405 22.50 -10.84 -0.32
CA LEU A 405 23.09 -11.98 -1.00
C LEU A 405 23.93 -12.76 0.02
N LEU A 406 23.50 -13.98 0.33
CA LEU A 406 24.25 -14.88 1.19
C LEU A 406 25.01 -15.89 0.36
N LYS A 407 26.21 -16.28 0.84
CA LYS A 407 27.08 -17.27 0.20
C LYS A 407 27.60 -18.26 1.24
N ASP A 408 27.86 -19.47 0.80
CA ASP A 408 28.54 -20.53 1.53
C ASP A 408 28.07 -20.72 3.00
N LYS A 409 28.95 -20.59 3.96
CA LYS A 409 28.66 -20.81 5.39
C LYS A 409 27.58 -19.88 5.95
N ASP A 410 27.49 -18.64 5.46
CA ASP A 410 26.46 -17.69 5.90
C ASP A 410 25.07 -18.15 5.43
N LEU A 411 25.01 -18.77 4.25
CA LEU A 411 23.78 -19.37 3.72
C LEU A 411 23.32 -20.54 4.58
N ASP A 412 24.21 -21.48 4.88
CA ASP A 412 23.94 -22.65 5.72
C ASP A 412 23.51 -22.24 7.14
N GLN A 413 24.23 -21.31 7.74
CA GLN A 413 23.91 -20.77 9.07
C GLN A 413 22.51 -20.13 9.11
N GLN A 414 22.15 -19.40 8.07
CA GLN A 414 20.84 -18.75 8.00
C GLN A 414 19.72 -19.76 7.73
N ALA A 415 19.96 -20.75 6.87
CA ALA A 415 19.02 -21.84 6.63
C ALA A 415 18.80 -22.71 7.88
N GLY A 416 19.85 -22.93 8.67
CA GLY A 416 19.90 -23.82 9.83
C GLY A 416 20.28 -25.25 9.48
N LEU A 417 20.64 -25.51 8.22
CA LEU A 417 21.08 -26.80 7.70
C LEU A 417 22.04 -26.61 6.52
N PRO A 418 22.91 -27.59 6.24
CA PRO A 418 23.81 -27.52 5.09
C PRO A 418 23.04 -27.62 3.79
N LEU A 419 23.38 -26.75 2.82
CA LEU A 419 22.80 -26.72 1.49
C LEU A 419 23.86 -27.03 0.42
N VAL A 420 23.45 -27.68 -0.66
CA VAL A 420 24.28 -27.87 -1.84
C VAL A 420 24.43 -26.55 -2.62
N ASN A 421 23.39 -25.74 -2.66
CA ASN A 421 23.44 -24.37 -3.19
C ASN A 421 24.46 -23.53 -2.42
N ARG A 422 25.23 -22.69 -3.13
CA ARG A 422 26.27 -21.86 -2.53
C ARG A 422 25.94 -20.36 -2.55
N VAL A 423 24.75 -19.99 -3.06
CA VAL A 423 24.28 -18.61 -3.11
C VAL A 423 22.77 -18.53 -2.94
N GLY A 424 22.28 -17.49 -2.27
CA GLY A 424 20.84 -17.26 -2.11
C GLY A 424 20.53 -15.79 -1.82
N LEU A 425 19.30 -15.38 -2.10
CA LEU A 425 18.75 -14.07 -1.71
C LEU A 425 17.96 -14.23 -0.41
N PHE A 426 18.43 -13.59 0.64
CA PHE A 426 17.81 -13.60 1.96
C PHE A 426 17.04 -12.31 2.24
N PHE A 427 15.81 -12.45 2.73
CA PHE A 427 14.90 -11.37 3.11
C PHE A 427 14.66 -11.42 4.63
N PRO A 428 15.42 -10.66 5.43
CA PRO A 428 15.46 -10.86 6.89
C PRO A 428 14.16 -10.49 7.62
N LYS A 429 13.36 -9.58 7.05
CA LYS A 429 12.11 -9.09 7.67
C LYS A 429 10.85 -9.80 7.18
N LEU A 430 10.99 -10.84 6.37
CA LEU A 430 9.86 -11.64 5.90
C LEU A 430 9.71 -12.92 6.72
N GLY A 431 8.65 -13.67 6.42
CA GLY A 431 8.36 -14.92 7.10
C GLY A 431 7.04 -15.50 6.60
N TRP A 432 6.35 -16.20 7.49
CA TRP A 432 5.03 -16.76 7.20
C TRP A 432 3.96 -16.22 8.16
N ILE A 433 2.75 -16.22 7.68
CA ILE A 433 1.53 -15.87 8.42
C ILE A 433 0.56 -17.04 8.31
N CYS A 434 -0.18 -17.34 9.34
CA CYS A 434 -1.35 -18.22 9.30
C CYS A 434 -2.56 -17.40 8.82
N PRO A 435 -3.04 -17.57 7.57
CA PRO A 435 -4.12 -16.74 7.07
C PRO A 435 -5.44 -16.91 7.85
N PRO A 436 -5.85 -18.10 8.32
CA PRO A 436 -7.02 -18.23 9.19
C PRO A 436 -6.92 -17.38 10.47
N GLU A 437 -5.81 -17.48 11.20
CA GLU A 437 -5.58 -16.70 12.44
C GLU A 437 -5.52 -15.20 12.16
N ALA A 438 -4.91 -14.81 11.04
CA ALA A 438 -4.90 -13.42 10.60
C ALA A 438 -6.32 -12.93 10.29
N CYS A 439 -7.14 -13.71 9.60
CA CYS A 439 -8.55 -13.37 9.33
C CYS A 439 -9.33 -13.18 10.63
N GLU A 440 -9.21 -14.13 11.58
CA GLU A 440 -9.87 -14.04 12.89
C GLU A 440 -9.43 -12.81 13.68
N SER A 441 -8.13 -12.50 13.67
CA SER A 441 -7.60 -11.29 14.33
C SER A 441 -8.12 -10.01 13.69
N LEU A 442 -8.21 -9.97 12.35
CA LEU A 442 -8.65 -8.79 11.61
C LEU A 442 -10.11 -8.42 11.85
N ILE A 443 -10.98 -9.42 12.05
CA ILE A 443 -12.40 -9.16 12.29
C ILE A 443 -12.72 -8.81 13.74
N LYS A 444 -11.76 -8.94 14.67
CA LYS A 444 -11.91 -8.52 16.07
C LYS A 444 -11.93 -6.98 16.15
N HIS A 445 -13.07 -6.40 15.80
CA HIS A 445 -13.29 -4.96 15.85
C HIS A 445 -14.77 -4.69 16.12
N PRO A 446 -15.13 -3.72 17.00
CA PRO A 446 -16.52 -3.47 17.40
C PRO A 446 -17.45 -3.07 16.25
N LEU A 447 -16.90 -2.52 15.15
CA LEU A 447 -17.67 -2.14 13.97
C LEU A 447 -17.73 -3.24 12.89
N ILE A 448 -17.29 -4.46 13.17
CA ILE A 448 -17.39 -5.59 12.22
C ILE A 448 -18.35 -6.64 12.76
N THR A 449 -19.39 -6.91 11.99
CA THR A 449 -20.34 -8.00 12.25
C THR A 449 -20.21 -9.05 11.17
N VAL A 450 -19.97 -10.30 11.56
CA VAL A 450 -19.91 -11.43 10.63
C VAL A 450 -21.28 -12.06 10.47
N CYS A 451 -21.78 -12.11 9.23
CA CYS A 451 -23.02 -12.78 8.86
C CYS A 451 -22.70 -14.07 8.09
N LYS A 452 -23.18 -15.22 8.61
CA LYS A 452 -23.01 -16.53 7.96
C LYS A 452 -24.14 -16.76 6.95
N ALA A 453 -23.88 -16.43 5.70
CA ALA A 453 -24.83 -16.59 4.60
C ALA A 453 -24.10 -16.69 3.26
N GLU A 454 -24.74 -17.31 2.28
CA GLU A 454 -24.26 -17.34 0.91
C GLU A 454 -25.00 -16.28 0.06
N VAL A 455 -24.27 -15.33 -0.47
CA VAL A 455 -24.82 -14.34 -1.40
C VAL A 455 -24.89 -14.95 -2.80
N LYS A 456 -26.10 -15.01 -3.36
CA LYS A 456 -26.36 -15.52 -4.71
C LYS A 456 -26.54 -14.42 -5.75
N LYS A 457 -27.04 -13.25 -5.32
CA LYS A 457 -27.31 -12.10 -6.18
C LYS A 457 -27.03 -10.81 -5.43
N ILE A 458 -26.61 -9.81 -6.15
CA ILE A 458 -26.53 -8.43 -5.66
C ILE A 458 -27.47 -7.56 -6.49
N SER A 459 -28.12 -6.63 -5.87
CA SER A 459 -29.02 -5.69 -6.55
C SER A 459 -28.81 -4.28 -6.01
N LEU A 460 -28.99 -3.33 -6.91
CA LEU A 460 -29.01 -1.93 -6.59
C LEU A 460 -30.47 -1.47 -6.54
N ARG A 461 -30.90 -0.92 -5.42
CA ARG A 461 -32.20 -0.27 -5.33
C ARG A 461 -32.08 1.19 -5.72
N ASP A 462 -32.86 1.61 -6.70
CA ASP A 462 -32.89 2.99 -7.17
C ASP A 462 -33.38 3.96 -6.08
N LYS A 463 -32.93 5.20 -6.21
CA LYS A 463 -33.38 6.32 -5.39
C LYS A 463 -34.89 6.51 -5.56
N SER A 464 -35.66 6.35 -4.50
CA SER A 464 -36.85 7.20 -4.35
C SER A 464 -36.35 8.61 -3.99
N GLU A 465 -37.02 9.67 -4.37
CA GLU A 465 -36.59 11.07 -4.30
C GLU A 465 -36.00 11.56 -2.95
N LYS A 466 -36.02 10.72 -1.91
CA LYS A 466 -35.54 11.02 -0.53
C LYS A 466 -34.54 10.00 0.07
N SER A 467 -34.12 8.93 -0.64
CA SER A 467 -33.25 7.90 -0.05
C SER A 467 -31.95 7.73 -0.81
N CYS A 468 -30.85 7.48 -0.08
CA CYS A 468 -29.56 7.12 -0.67
C CYS A 468 -29.66 5.80 -1.45
N GLN A 469 -28.90 5.68 -2.54
CA GLN A 469 -28.76 4.46 -3.31
C GLN A 469 -28.20 3.33 -2.42
N LEU A 470 -28.83 2.15 -2.39
CA LEU A 470 -28.44 1.04 -1.55
C LEU A 470 -28.17 -0.23 -2.35
N TRP A 471 -27.03 -0.83 -2.11
CA TRP A 471 -26.71 -2.19 -2.54
C TRP A 471 -27.31 -3.20 -1.57
N SER A 472 -27.98 -4.24 -2.09
CA SER A 472 -28.50 -5.36 -1.31
C SER A 472 -27.85 -6.67 -1.71
N ALA A 473 -27.37 -7.41 -0.73
CA ALA A 473 -26.93 -8.80 -0.88
C ALA A 473 -28.13 -9.74 -0.67
N LEU A 474 -28.35 -10.66 -1.60
CA LEU A 474 -29.52 -11.53 -1.64
C LEU A 474 -29.12 -13.01 -1.56
N ASP A 475 -29.92 -13.82 -0.86
CA ASP A 475 -29.79 -15.27 -0.80
C ASP A 475 -30.41 -15.96 -2.03
N HIS A 476 -30.43 -17.30 -2.01
CA HIS A 476 -31.02 -18.12 -3.06
C HIS A 476 -32.56 -17.97 -3.21
N LYS A 477 -33.27 -17.45 -2.20
CA LYS A 477 -34.68 -17.14 -2.20
C LYS A 477 -34.99 -15.67 -2.49
N ASN A 478 -33.99 -14.90 -2.94
CA ASN A 478 -34.03 -13.44 -3.13
C ASN A 478 -34.34 -12.65 -1.84
N ARG A 479 -34.18 -13.22 -0.66
CA ARG A 479 -34.30 -12.50 0.60
C ARG A 479 -33.07 -11.66 0.86
N VAL A 480 -33.27 -10.46 1.38
CA VAL A 480 -32.18 -9.53 1.70
C VAL A 480 -31.42 -10.03 2.92
N ILE A 481 -30.12 -10.29 2.76
CA ILE A 481 -29.20 -10.62 3.86
C ILE A 481 -28.74 -9.33 4.54
N ALA A 482 -28.32 -8.34 3.74
CA ALA A 482 -27.89 -7.02 4.22
C ALA A 482 -28.02 -5.98 3.11
N SER A 483 -28.14 -4.69 3.51
CA SER A 483 -28.14 -3.55 2.59
C SER A 483 -27.26 -2.43 3.12
N ALA A 484 -26.48 -1.78 2.24
CA ALA A 484 -25.63 -0.65 2.57
C ALA A 484 -25.36 0.23 1.34
N PRO A 485 -24.98 1.51 1.52
CA PRO A 485 -24.59 2.38 0.41
C PRO A 485 -23.34 1.88 -0.35
N VAL A 486 -22.46 1.14 0.33
CA VAL A 486 -21.23 0.62 -0.24
C VAL A 486 -21.16 -0.89 -0.07
N MET A 487 -20.77 -1.57 -1.14
CA MET A 487 -20.55 -3.02 -1.17
C MET A 487 -19.20 -3.34 -1.80
N ILE A 488 -18.44 -4.24 -1.16
CA ILE A 488 -17.16 -4.72 -1.65
C ILE A 488 -17.24 -6.22 -1.93
N ILE A 489 -16.96 -6.62 -3.17
CA ILE A 489 -16.88 -8.02 -3.57
C ILE A 489 -15.46 -8.51 -3.35
N ALA A 490 -15.27 -9.42 -2.40
CA ALA A 490 -13.98 -10.04 -2.03
C ALA A 490 -14.04 -11.58 -2.04
N CYS A 491 -14.98 -12.16 -2.80
CA CYS A 491 -15.25 -13.61 -2.84
C CYS A 491 -14.48 -14.32 -3.97
N ALA A 492 -13.28 -13.84 -4.30
CA ALA A 492 -12.34 -14.44 -5.23
C ALA A 492 -12.99 -14.81 -6.57
N PHE A 493 -12.89 -16.09 -7.00
CA PHE A 493 -13.45 -16.54 -8.26
C PHE A 493 -14.98 -16.47 -8.31
N ASN A 494 -15.67 -16.61 -7.18
CA ASN A 494 -17.14 -16.52 -7.16
C ASN A 494 -17.69 -15.13 -7.48
N SER A 495 -16.83 -14.10 -7.57
CA SER A 495 -17.20 -12.77 -8.06
C SER A 495 -17.79 -12.81 -9.48
N SER A 496 -17.37 -13.76 -10.33
CA SER A 496 -17.87 -13.91 -11.69
C SER A 496 -19.33 -14.36 -11.77
N LYS A 497 -19.93 -14.78 -10.66
CA LYS A 497 -21.36 -15.16 -10.60
C LYS A 497 -22.31 -13.98 -10.58
N PHE A 498 -21.84 -12.77 -10.24
CA PHE A 498 -22.65 -11.57 -10.24
C PHE A 498 -22.62 -10.91 -11.62
N SER A 499 -23.79 -10.52 -12.13
CA SER A 499 -23.94 -9.91 -13.45
C SER A 499 -23.07 -8.67 -13.65
N GLN A 500 -22.84 -7.89 -12.59
CA GLN A 500 -22.02 -6.68 -12.61
C GLN A 500 -20.52 -6.97 -12.82
N THR A 501 -20.07 -8.19 -12.56
CA THR A 501 -18.66 -8.56 -12.55
C THR A 501 -18.32 -9.82 -13.36
N ALA A 502 -19.32 -10.41 -14.03
CA ALA A 502 -19.18 -11.64 -14.83
C ALA A 502 -18.18 -11.52 -15.99
N HIS A 503 -17.97 -10.31 -16.49
CA HIS A 503 -17.03 -10.00 -17.57
C HIS A 503 -15.54 -9.98 -17.15
N LEU A 504 -15.25 -10.05 -15.85
CA LEU A 504 -13.87 -9.99 -15.38
C LEU A 504 -13.12 -11.30 -15.66
N PRO A 505 -11.90 -11.25 -16.23
CA PRO A 505 -11.19 -12.42 -16.69
C PRO A 505 -10.43 -13.14 -15.58
N THR A 506 -11.12 -13.55 -14.53
CA THR A 506 -10.55 -14.33 -13.44
C THR A 506 -10.53 -15.82 -13.76
N LYS A 507 -9.48 -16.53 -13.32
CA LYS A 507 -9.30 -17.97 -13.51
C LYS A 507 -9.07 -18.67 -12.17
N LYS A 508 -9.62 -19.88 -12.06
CA LYS A 508 -9.29 -20.80 -10.97
C LYS A 508 -7.96 -21.49 -11.26
N VAL A 509 -7.14 -21.63 -10.24
CA VAL A 509 -5.93 -22.45 -10.29
C VAL A 509 -5.88 -23.28 -9.03
N ARG A 510 -6.01 -24.58 -9.16
CA ARG A 510 -5.89 -25.50 -8.04
C ARG A 510 -4.44 -25.55 -7.55
N GLY A 511 -4.24 -25.61 -6.24
CA GLY A 511 -2.94 -25.83 -5.64
C GLY A 511 -3.09 -26.64 -4.36
N GLN A 512 -2.25 -27.64 -4.21
CA GLN A 512 -2.16 -28.48 -3.02
C GLN A 512 -0.84 -28.21 -2.30
N THR A 513 -0.91 -28.09 -0.98
CA THR A 513 0.23 -28.13 -0.07
C THR A 513 0.31 -29.53 0.55
N THR A 514 1.49 -29.91 0.99
CA THR A 514 1.79 -31.18 1.66
C THR A 514 2.35 -30.88 3.04
N MET A 515 1.90 -31.60 4.04
CA MET A 515 2.47 -31.59 5.40
C MET A 515 3.26 -32.88 5.60
N THR A 516 4.54 -32.72 5.99
CA THR A 516 5.44 -33.86 6.22
C THR A 516 5.97 -33.85 7.64
N PRO A 517 6.19 -35.01 8.28
CA PRO A 517 6.95 -35.06 9.51
C PRO A 517 8.38 -34.54 9.27
N PRO A 518 9.05 -34.05 10.31
CA PRO A 518 10.45 -33.65 10.20
C PRO A 518 11.34 -34.89 10.13
N THR A 519 12.50 -34.74 9.51
CA THR A 519 13.61 -35.68 9.58
C THR A 519 14.72 -35.11 10.46
N ILE A 520 15.72 -35.93 10.85
CA ILE A 520 16.87 -35.46 11.63
C ILE A 520 17.56 -34.27 10.94
N THR A 521 17.68 -34.34 9.63
CA THR A 521 18.35 -33.30 8.83
C THR A 521 17.47 -32.08 8.55
N SER A 522 16.14 -32.23 8.47
CA SER A 522 15.24 -31.12 8.20
C SER A 522 14.77 -30.37 9.45
N SER A 523 14.79 -31.03 10.62
CA SER A 523 14.38 -30.45 11.90
C SER A 523 15.06 -29.12 12.24
N PRO A 524 16.38 -28.88 11.92
CA PRO A 524 17.06 -27.64 12.23
C PRO A 524 16.68 -26.45 11.33
N LEU A 525 15.81 -26.64 10.33
CA LEU A 525 15.42 -25.57 9.41
C LEU A 525 14.85 -24.34 10.14
N LYS A 526 15.51 -23.19 9.98
CA LYS A 526 15.17 -21.93 10.67
C LYS A 526 14.43 -20.93 9.77
N THR A 527 14.66 -21.00 8.47
CA THR A 527 14.24 -20.00 7.47
C THR A 527 13.41 -20.67 6.38
N ILE A 528 12.47 -19.97 5.78
CA ILE A 528 11.69 -20.47 4.66
C ILE A 528 12.61 -20.61 3.45
N LEU A 529 12.70 -21.81 2.88
CA LEU A 529 13.42 -22.07 1.64
C LEU A 529 12.45 -21.98 0.46
N CYS A 530 12.82 -21.24 -0.57
CA CYS A 530 12.03 -21.05 -1.80
C CYS A 530 12.89 -21.22 -3.06
N SER A 531 12.32 -21.87 -4.08
CA SER A 531 12.88 -21.94 -5.43
C SER A 531 11.72 -22.12 -6.43
N LYS A 532 11.57 -23.29 -7.06
CA LYS A 532 10.38 -23.66 -7.83
C LYS A 532 9.20 -23.98 -6.90
N GLY A 533 9.49 -24.66 -5.79
CA GLY A 533 8.60 -24.88 -4.65
C GLY A 533 9.06 -24.13 -3.42
N TYR A 534 8.59 -24.57 -2.25
CA TYR A 534 9.01 -24.03 -0.96
C TYR A 534 8.92 -25.08 0.15
N MET A 535 9.75 -24.87 1.19
CA MET A 535 9.70 -25.60 2.45
C MET A 535 9.73 -24.60 3.61
N LEU A 536 8.82 -24.76 4.58
CA LEU A 536 8.74 -23.91 5.76
C LEU A 536 9.34 -24.61 6.99
N PRO A 537 9.87 -23.84 7.95
CA PRO A 537 10.17 -24.33 9.28
C PRO A 537 8.95 -25.01 9.90
N MET A 538 9.19 -25.96 10.80
CA MET A 538 8.15 -26.73 11.45
C MET A 538 7.13 -25.84 12.18
N LEU A 539 5.88 -26.24 12.05
CA LEU A 539 4.77 -25.82 12.89
C LEU A 539 4.05 -27.05 13.41
N ASP A 540 3.90 -27.17 14.71
CA ASP A 540 3.25 -28.31 15.38
C ASP A 540 3.76 -29.70 14.91
N GLY A 541 5.10 -29.82 14.78
CA GLY A 541 5.74 -31.07 14.41
C GLY A 541 5.71 -31.42 12.92
N THR A 542 5.28 -30.54 12.06
CA THR A 542 5.25 -30.79 10.62
C THR A 542 5.86 -29.63 9.79
N HIS A 543 6.53 -29.98 8.69
CA HIS A 543 6.90 -29.03 7.65
C HIS A 543 5.77 -28.86 6.63
N THR A 544 5.53 -27.64 6.17
CA THR A 544 4.66 -27.38 5.02
C THR A 544 5.49 -27.27 3.76
N LEU A 545 5.20 -28.12 2.76
CA LEU A 545 5.79 -28.10 1.42
C LEU A 545 4.77 -27.60 0.39
N GLY A 546 5.23 -26.98 -0.70
CA GLY A 546 4.30 -26.60 -1.76
C GLY A 546 4.90 -25.78 -2.87
N ALA A 547 4.06 -25.47 -3.79
CA ALA A 547 2.72 -26.01 -3.98
C ALA A 547 2.48 -26.30 -5.45
N THR A 548 1.65 -27.30 -5.71
CA THR A 548 1.24 -27.58 -7.09
C THR A 548 0.48 -26.42 -7.72
N TYR A 549 0.41 -26.40 -9.04
CA TYR A 549 -0.22 -25.34 -9.81
C TYR A 549 -0.95 -25.92 -11.03
N ASN A 550 -2.21 -26.36 -10.82
CA ASN A 550 -2.98 -27.10 -11.79
C ASN A 550 -4.09 -26.22 -12.38
N LEU A 551 -4.03 -26.03 -13.70
CA LEU A 551 -5.03 -25.30 -14.46
C LEU A 551 -6.20 -26.22 -14.81
N ASN A 552 -7.38 -25.60 -15.02
CA ASN A 552 -8.59 -26.30 -15.53
C ASN A 552 -9.10 -27.42 -14.60
N GLU A 553 -8.82 -27.33 -13.33
CA GLU A 553 -9.29 -28.26 -12.30
C GLU A 553 -10.49 -27.68 -11.53
N ASN A 554 -11.42 -28.56 -11.13
CA ASN A 554 -12.64 -28.16 -10.42
C ASN A 554 -12.78 -28.80 -9.04
N GLU A 555 -11.92 -29.77 -8.69
CA GLU A 555 -11.97 -30.49 -7.44
C GLU A 555 -10.88 -30.05 -6.46
N THR A 556 -11.20 -30.09 -5.17
CA THR A 556 -10.28 -29.77 -4.07
C THR A 556 -9.91 -30.99 -3.22
N GLY A 557 -10.23 -32.21 -3.69
CA GLY A 557 -9.77 -33.44 -3.05
C GLY A 557 -8.23 -33.49 -3.00
N ILE A 558 -7.68 -34.02 -1.90
CA ILE A 558 -6.24 -34.26 -1.75
C ILE A 558 -5.85 -35.40 -2.70
N ARG A 559 -4.70 -35.26 -3.36
CA ARG A 559 -4.17 -36.23 -4.32
C ARG A 559 -2.76 -36.63 -3.94
N THR A 560 -2.48 -37.92 -3.98
CA THR A 560 -1.15 -38.49 -3.70
C THR A 560 -0.11 -38.03 -4.72
N GLU A 561 -0.51 -37.83 -6.00
CA GLU A 561 0.35 -37.34 -7.06
C GLU A 561 0.84 -35.93 -6.78
N ASP A 562 0.00 -35.10 -6.16
CA ASP A 562 0.38 -33.73 -5.76
C ASP A 562 1.35 -33.76 -4.54
N HIS A 563 1.22 -34.73 -3.64
CA HIS A 563 2.21 -34.93 -2.58
C HIS A 563 3.57 -35.31 -3.17
N LYS A 564 3.62 -36.28 -4.08
CA LYS A 564 4.84 -36.67 -4.80
C LYS A 564 5.44 -35.48 -5.56
N ALA A 565 4.61 -34.69 -6.25
CA ALA A 565 5.07 -33.51 -6.97
C ALA A 565 5.68 -32.45 -6.05
N ASN A 566 5.09 -32.22 -4.87
CA ASN A 566 5.62 -31.26 -3.88
C ASN A 566 6.95 -31.75 -3.27
N ILE A 567 7.08 -33.04 -2.96
CA ILE A 567 8.35 -33.62 -2.47
C ILE A 567 9.42 -33.54 -3.57
N ASN A 568 9.11 -33.89 -4.82
CA ASN A 568 10.05 -33.80 -5.94
C ASN A 568 10.53 -32.35 -6.20
N GLN A 569 9.72 -31.34 -5.84
CA GLN A 569 10.16 -29.95 -5.92
C GLN A 569 11.28 -29.60 -4.93
N LEU A 570 11.46 -30.38 -3.85
CA LEU A 570 12.56 -30.18 -2.90
C LEU A 570 13.91 -30.39 -3.58
N ALA A 571 14.03 -31.34 -4.54
CA ALA A 571 15.24 -31.54 -5.32
C ALA A 571 15.67 -30.28 -6.11
N ILE A 572 14.69 -29.45 -6.51
CA ILE A 572 14.93 -28.20 -7.22
C ILE A 572 15.25 -27.06 -6.24
N ILE A 573 14.79 -27.18 -5.00
CA ILE A 573 15.16 -26.25 -3.92
C ILE A 573 16.60 -26.53 -3.53
N ASP A 574 16.87 -27.77 -3.10
CA ASP A 574 18.22 -28.28 -2.84
C ASP A 574 18.20 -29.81 -2.87
N PRO A 575 19.09 -30.47 -3.66
CA PRO A 575 19.11 -31.93 -3.81
C PRO A 575 19.24 -32.69 -2.49
N ALA A 576 19.96 -32.15 -1.51
CA ALA A 576 20.11 -32.79 -0.20
C ALA A 576 18.79 -32.93 0.57
N LEU A 577 17.80 -32.07 0.30
CA LEU A 577 16.51 -32.11 0.98
C LEU A 577 15.66 -33.32 0.56
N VAL A 578 15.78 -33.84 -0.67
CA VAL A 578 14.97 -34.98 -1.15
C VAL A 578 15.34 -36.26 -0.45
N GLN A 579 16.64 -36.53 -0.27
CA GLN A 579 17.14 -37.76 0.36
C GLN A 579 16.50 -38.03 1.73
N ASN A 580 16.07 -36.99 2.40
CA ASN A 580 15.44 -37.07 3.71
C ASN A 580 13.97 -37.51 3.68
N PHE A 581 13.36 -37.58 2.48
CA PHE A 581 11.94 -37.87 2.30
C PHE A 581 11.69 -39.08 1.39
N GLU A 582 12.73 -39.84 1.00
CA GLU A 582 12.62 -40.98 0.09
C GLU A 582 11.77 -42.10 0.66
N ASP A 583 11.86 -42.36 1.98
CA ASP A 583 11.18 -43.44 2.68
C ASP A 583 9.80 -43.08 3.25
N ILE A 584 9.31 -41.87 2.97
CA ILE A 584 8.01 -41.43 3.49
C ILE A 584 6.86 -42.06 2.71
N ASP A 585 5.93 -42.67 3.41
CA ASP A 585 4.66 -43.11 2.84
C ASP A 585 3.82 -41.87 2.43
N VAL A 586 3.88 -41.54 1.16
CA VAL A 586 3.16 -40.38 0.58
C VAL A 586 1.64 -40.53 0.65
N THR A 587 1.11 -41.74 0.88
CA THR A 587 -0.34 -41.98 0.97
C THR A 587 -0.89 -41.59 2.35
N ALA A 588 -0.02 -41.62 3.37
CA ALA A 588 -0.35 -41.24 4.73
C ALA A 588 -0.15 -39.71 5.00
N LEU A 589 0.36 -38.93 4.03
CA LEU A 589 0.62 -37.53 4.23
C LEU A 589 -0.66 -36.72 4.26
N ASP A 590 -0.72 -35.78 5.18
CA ASP A 590 -1.77 -34.79 5.24
C ASP A 590 -1.44 -33.61 4.27
N GLY A 591 -2.46 -32.83 3.97
CA GLY A 591 -2.31 -31.72 3.06
C GLY A 591 -3.56 -30.88 2.92
N ARG A 592 -3.48 -29.88 2.05
CA ARG A 592 -4.61 -29.03 1.76
C ARG A 592 -4.62 -28.57 0.30
N ALA A 593 -5.76 -28.77 -0.36
CA ALA A 593 -5.99 -28.27 -1.72
C ALA A 593 -7.04 -27.15 -1.75
N SER A 594 -6.82 -26.15 -2.58
CA SER A 594 -7.73 -25.02 -2.73
C SER A 594 -7.53 -24.31 -4.06
N PHE A 595 -8.47 -23.42 -4.42
CA PHE A 595 -8.39 -22.62 -5.63
C PHE A 595 -7.84 -21.22 -5.39
N ARG A 596 -6.76 -20.88 -6.09
CA ARG A 596 -6.31 -19.52 -6.25
C ARG A 596 -7.15 -18.82 -7.32
N CYS A 597 -7.47 -17.55 -7.12
CA CYS A 597 -8.12 -16.70 -8.12
C CYS A 597 -7.05 -15.83 -8.78
N THR A 598 -6.77 -16.07 -10.05
CA THR A 598 -5.73 -15.38 -10.82
C THR A 598 -6.32 -14.51 -11.92
N THR A 599 -5.53 -13.55 -12.37
CA THR A 599 -5.79 -12.66 -13.50
C THR A 599 -4.78 -12.91 -14.62
N PRO A 600 -5.07 -12.51 -15.86
CA PRO A 600 -4.15 -12.72 -16.99
C PRO A 600 -2.80 -12.02 -16.87
N ASP A 601 -2.71 -10.95 -16.11
CA ASP A 601 -1.49 -10.16 -15.88
C ASP A 601 -0.86 -10.39 -14.50
N PHE A 602 -1.42 -11.32 -13.72
CA PHE A 602 -0.99 -11.66 -12.35
C PHE A 602 -1.05 -10.50 -11.33
N LEU A 603 -1.64 -9.37 -11.70
CA LEU A 603 -1.95 -8.27 -10.77
C LEU A 603 -3.36 -8.43 -10.23
N PRO A 604 -3.63 -8.02 -8.98
CA PRO A 604 -4.98 -8.08 -8.40
C PRO A 604 -5.94 -7.14 -9.13
N ILE A 605 -7.21 -7.31 -8.84
CA ILE A 605 -8.29 -6.40 -9.22
C ILE A 605 -8.75 -5.68 -7.97
N ALA A 606 -8.45 -4.38 -7.86
CA ALA A 606 -8.86 -3.56 -6.73
C ALA A 606 -9.34 -2.18 -7.20
N GLY A 607 -10.51 -1.78 -6.70
CA GLY A 607 -11.13 -0.50 -7.03
C GLY A 607 -12.59 -0.59 -7.42
N PRO A 608 -13.20 0.49 -7.95
CA PRO A 608 -14.61 0.56 -8.32
C PRO A 608 -14.95 -0.39 -9.47
N ALA A 609 -16.12 -1.02 -9.40
CA ALA A 609 -16.60 -1.96 -10.42
C ALA A 609 -17.05 -1.22 -11.69
N PRO A 610 -16.47 -1.52 -12.88
CA PRO A 610 -16.80 -0.81 -14.12
C PRO A 610 -18.16 -1.25 -14.68
N LYS A 611 -18.87 -0.34 -15.34
CA LYS A 611 -20.05 -0.64 -16.15
C LYS A 611 -19.61 -1.03 -17.56
N LEU A 612 -19.64 -2.34 -17.87
CA LEU A 612 -19.13 -2.89 -19.12
C LEU A 612 -19.69 -2.17 -20.36
N ASN A 613 -21.01 -1.99 -20.43
CA ASN A 613 -21.66 -1.40 -21.61
C ASN A 613 -21.21 0.04 -21.86
N ASP A 614 -21.06 0.83 -20.80
CA ASP A 614 -20.63 2.23 -20.90
C ASP A 614 -19.16 2.30 -21.39
N TYR A 615 -18.27 1.41 -20.89
CA TYR A 615 -16.91 1.32 -21.39
C TYR A 615 -16.87 0.96 -22.87
N VAL A 616 -17.63 -0.06 -23.30
CA VAL A 616 -17.69 -0.48 -24.69
C VAL A 616 -18.18 0.65 -25.61
N MET A 617 -19.22 1.38 -25.20
CA MET A 617 -19.74 2.51 -25.95
C MET A 617 -18.75 3.67 -26.03
N ASN A 618 -18.22 4.09 -24.88
CA ASN A 618 -17.39 5.29 -24.77
C ASN A 618 -16.01 5.09 -25.44
N TYR A 619 -15.46 3.89 -25.37
CA TYR A 619 -14.11 3.58 -25.83
C TYR A 619 -14.04 2.80 -27.15
N LYS A 620 -15.16 2.64 -27.87
CA LYS A 620 -15.23 1.89 -29.16
C LYS A 620 -14.20 2.34 -30.21
N LEU A 621 -13.81 3.62 -30.20
CA LEU A 621 -12.81 4.15 -31.14
C LEU A 621 -11.44 3.47 -30.96
N MET A 622 -11.14 2.96 -29.76
CA MET A 622 -9.89 2.25 -29.50
C MET A 622 -9.76 0.91 -30.26
N ARG A 623 -10.87 0.39 -30.80
CA ARG A 623 -10.82 -0.78 -31.71
C ARG A 623 -10.07 -0.47 -33.01
N LYS A 624 -10.25 0.77 -33.53
CA LYS A 624 -9.59 1.23 -34.79
C LYS A 624 -8.21 1.81 -34.51
N THR A 625 -8.08 2.55 -33.42
CA THR A 625 -6.85 3.26 -33.03
C THR A 625 -6.57 3.02 -31.55
N GLY A 626 -5.77 1.99 -31.25
CA GLY A 626 -5.47 1.59 -29.87
C GLY A 626 -4.80 2.67 -29.01
N ARG A 627 -4.31 3.75 -29.64
CA ARG A 627 -3.72 4.93 -28.99
C ARG A 627 -4.69 6.12 -28.93
N ALA A 628 -5.96 5.94 -29.33
CA ALA A 628 -6.95 7.01 -29.25
C ALA A 628 -7.05 7.50 -27.80
N HIS A 629 -6.90 8.81 -27.62
CA HIS A 629 -7.15 9.46 -26.33
C HIS A 629 -8.61 9.88 -26.28
N ILE A 630 -9.35 9.29 -25.35
CA ILE A 630 -10.78 9.56 -25.17
C ILE A 630 -10.94 10.17 -23.78
N PRO A 631 -11.30 11.45 -23.70
CA PRO A 631 -11.36 12.23 -22.46
C PRO A 631 -12.68 12.05 -21.71
N ILE A 632 -13.16 10.86 -21.66
CA ILE A 632 -14.37 10.48 -20.91
C ILE A 632 -13.88 9.57 -19.79
N PRO A 633 -14.21 9.85 -18.51
CA PRO A 633 -13.89 8.94 -17.43
C PRO A 633 -14.66 7.63 -17.58
N GLY A 634 -14.05 6.54 -17.12
CA GLY A 634 -14.69 5.24 -17.10
C GLY A 634 -15.86 5.22 -16.12
N SER A 635 -17.02 4.82 -16.60
CA SER A 635 -18.23 4.72 -15.80
C SER A 635 -18.17 3.50 -14.86
N CYS A 636 -18.44 3.69 -13.59
CA CYS A 636 -18.44 2.65 -12.58
C CYS A 636 -19.81 2.52 -11.89
N TRP A 637 -20.09 1.36 -11.33
CA TRP A 637 -21.22 1.20 -10.43
C TRP A 637 -20.95 1.96 -9.14
N GLU A 638 -21.73 2.98 -8.86
CA GLU A 638 -21.57 3.81 -7.66
C GLU A 638 -21.68 2.93 -6.40
N GLY A 639 -20.73 3.06 -5.47
CA GLY A 639 -20.70 2.31 -4.22
C GLY A 639 -20.33 0.82 -4.35
N LEU A 640 -20.04 0.30 -5.55
CA LEU A 640 -19.61 -1.10 -5.73
C LEU A 640 -18.10 -1.18 -6.01
N TYR A 641 -17.37 -1.94 -5.17
CA TYR A 641 -15.91 -2.11 -5.26
C TYR A 641 -15.53 -3.59 -5.33
N LEU A 642 -14.30 -3.84 -5.78
CA LEU A 642 -13.72 -5.17 -5.96
C LEU A 642 -12.39 -5.27 -5.21
N ASN A 643 -12.15 -6.40 -4.53
CA ASN A 643 -10.86 -6.77 -3.97
C ASN A 643 -10.60 -8.27 -4.21
N ILE A 644 -10.18 -8.64 -5.42
CA ILE A 644 -10.11 -10.02 -5.91
C ILE A 644 -8.88 -10.26 -6.77
N GLY A 645 -8.67 -11.50 -7.21
CA GLY A 645 -7.66 -11.83 -8.22
C GLY A 645 -6.21 -11.83 -7.70
N HIS A 646 -6.00 -12.08 -6.42
CA HIS A 646 -4.67 -12.01 -5.78
C HIS A 646 -3.73 -13.17 -6.13
N GLY A 647 -4.22 -14.23 -6.79
CA GLY A 647 -3.43 -15.42 -7.12
C GLY A 647 -2.84 -16.09 -5.89
N SER A 648 -1.53 -16.35 -5.93
CA SER A 648 -0.77 -16.94 -4.82
C SER A 648 -0.25 -15.90 -3.80
N ARG A 649 -0.61 -14.60 -3.97
CA ARG A 649 -0.03 -13.49 -3.20
C ARG A 649 -1.06 -12.74 -2.37
N GLY A 650 -2.11 -13.44 -1.93
CA GLY A 650 -3.17 -12.84 -1.13
C GLY A 650 -2.65 -12.10 0.10
N LEU A 651 -1.71 -12.69 0.82
CA LEU A 651 -1.09 -12.07 1.99
C LEU A 651 -0.35 -10.76 1.66
N SER A 652 0.38 -10.71 0.54
CA SER A 652 1.11 -9.50 0.15
C SER A 652 0.20 -8.42 -0.46
N TYR A 653 -0.83 -8.82 -1.23
CA TYR A 653 -1.63 -7.88 -2.01
C TYR A 653 -2.89 -7.40 -1.30
N ALA A 654 -3.58 -8.28 -0.55
CA ALA A 654 -4.88 -7.96 0.03
C ALA A 654 -4.85 -6.76 1.00
N PRO A 655 -3.87 -6.60 1.90
CA PRO A 655 -3.86 -5.48 2.83
C PRO A 655 -3.80 -4.11 2.15
N ILE A 656 -2.91 -3.94 1.17
CA ILE A 656 -2.76 -2.66 0.48
C ILE A 656 -3.93 -2.37 -0.47
N CYS A 657 -4.50 -3.41 -1.10
CA CYS A 657 -5.72 -3.28 -1.91
C CYS A 657 -6.92 -2.87 -1.03
N ALA A 658 -7.02 -3.41 0.18
CA ALA A 658 -8.02 -3.04 1.16
C ALA A 658 -7.86 -1.58 1.61
N ASP A 659 -6.64 -1.15 1.92
CA ASP A 659 -6.35 0.24 2.30
C ASP A 659 -6.61 1.20 1.12
N LEU A 660 -6.29 0.80 -0.12
CA LEU A 660 -6.62 1.58 -1.31
C LEU A 660 -8.12 1.80 -1.46
N ILE A 661 -8.92 0.75 -1.36
CA ILE A 661 -10.39 0.85 -1.48
C ILE A 661 -10.96 1.73 -0.37
N ALA A 662 -10.52 1.51 0.87
CA ALA A 662 -10.98 2.30 2.00
C ALA A 662 -10.56 3.77 1.89
N SER A 663 -9.34 4.06 1.41
CA SER A 663 -8.89 5.43 1.16
C SER A 663 -9.67 6.13 0.05
N GLN A 664 -10.06 5.40 -1.01
CA GLN A 664 -10.92 5.93 -2.06
C GLN A 664 -12.32 6.28 -1.53
N ILE A 665 -12.92 5.39 -0.72
CA ILE A 665 -14.24 5.59 -0.09
C ILE A 665 -14.22 6.78 0.88
N CYS A 666 -13.13 6.96 1.62
CA CYS A 666 -12.99 8.03 2.63
C CYS A 666 -12.30 9.30 2.10
N ARG A 667 -11.91 9.35 0.83
CA ARG A 667 -11.20 10.48 0.19
C ARG A 667 -9.88 10.81 0.89
N GLU A 668 -9.16 9.78 1.32
CA GLU A 668 -7.84 9.88 1.95
C GLU A 668 -6.72 9.75 0.91
N VAL A 669 -5.50 10.06 1.32
CA VAL A 669 -4.29 9.83 0.52
C VAL A 669 -4.14 8.33 0.25
N PRO A 670 -4.08 7.91 -1.04
CA PRO A 670 -3.97 6.52 -1.40
C PRO A 670 -2.60 5.92 -1.02
N PRO A 671 -2.53 4.63 -0.71
CA PRO A 671 -1.27 3.97 -0.35
C PRO A 671 -0.40 3.58 -1.55
N LEU A 672 -0.84 3.90 -2.76
CA LEU A 672 -0.19 3.57 -4.04
C LEU A 672 -0.16 4.77 -4.97
N GLU A 673 0.91 4.88 -5.74
CA GLU A 673 1.05 5.86 -6.81
C GLU A 673 0.00 5.63 -7.91
N LEU A 674 -0.34 6.69 -8.65
CA LEU A 674 -1.38 6.69 -9.66
C LEU A 674 -1.21 5.57 -10.70
N ASP A 675 0.00 5.39 -11.23
CA ASP A 675 0.28 4.37 -12.24
C ASP A 675 0.10 2.94 -11.71
N LEU A 676 0.41 2.69 -10.43
CA LEU A 676 0.16 1.40 -9.78
C LEU A 676 -1.33 1.18 -9.52
N ARG A 677 -2.08 2.22 -9.15
CA ARG A 677 -3.53 2.16 -9.02
C ARG A 677 -4.22 1.86 -10.35
N GLN A 678 -3.76 2.49 -11.43
CA GLN A 678 -4.23 2.23 -12.79
C GLN A 678 -3.97 0.78 -13.21
N ALA A 679 -2.80 0.22 -12.83
CA ALA A 679 -2.42 -1.15 -13.15
C ALA A 679 -3.29 -2.23 -12.49
N ILE A 680 -3.94 -1.93 -11.38
CA ILE A 680 -4.83 -2.88 -10.67
C ILE A 680 -6.31 -2.54 -10.81
N HIS A 681 -6.66 -1.45 -11.50
CA HIS A 681 -8.04 -1.03 -11.69
C HIS A 681 -8.83 -2.05 -12.55
N PRO A 682 -10.06 -2.41 -12.18
CA PRO A 682 -10.85 -3.40 -12.91
C PRO A 682 -11.06 -3.09 -14.39
N GLY A 683 -11.28 -1.82 -14.75
CA GLY A 683 -11.51 -1.34 -16.11
C GLY A 683 -10.36 -1.61 -17.10
N ARG A 684 -9.14 -1.88 -16.61
CA ARG A 684 -7.97 -2.17 -17.47
C ARG A 684 -8.19 -3.34 -18.42
N PHE A 685 -8.94 -4.35 -18.01
CA PHE A 685 -9.22 -5.52 -18.83
C PHE A 685 -10.21 -5.22 -19.94
N ILE A 686 -11.23 -4.41 -19.66
CA ILE A 686 -12.20 -3.98 -20.67
C ILE A 686 -11.48 -3.17 -21.77
N ILE A 687 -10.67 -2.19 -21.38
CA ILE A 687 -9.87 -1.38 -22.31
C ILE A 687 -8.90 -2.25 -23.13
N ARG A 688 -8.22 -3.22 -22.49
CA ARG A 688 -7.34 -4.16 -23.18
C ARG A 688 -8.11 -4.97 -24.23
N ASP A 689 -9.29 -5.44 -23.90
CA ASP A 689 -10.07 -6.31 -24.77
C ASP A 689 -10.75 -5.51 -25.89
N ILE A 690 -11.15 -4.26 -25.67
CA ILE A 690 -11.56 -3.31 -26.71
C ILE A 690 -10.41 -3.08 -27.70
N ARG A 691 -9.20 -2.78 -27.22
CA ARG A 691 -8.00 -2.56 -28.07
C ARG A 691 -7.64 -3.78 -28.93
N LYS A 692 -7.99 -4.98 -28.46
CA LYS A 692 -7.77 -6.24 -29.17
C LYS A 692 -8.95 -6.66 -30.07
N GLY A 693 -10.01 -5.84 -30.15
CA GLY A 693 -11.21 -6.16 -30.93
C GLY A 693 -12.04 -7.32 -30.39
N LYS A 694 -11.89 -7.65 -29.09
CA LYS A 694 -12.64 -8.72 -28.42
C LYS A 694 -13.96 -8.23 -27.84
N LEU A 695 -14.08 -6.94 -27.60
CA LEU A 695 -15.27 -6.23 -27.14
C LEU A 695 -15.62 -5.10 -28.06
#